data_81d5f0e4c2815e24ad16d31942c0d1d3
#
_entry.id   81d5f0e4c2815e24ad16d31942c0d1d3
#
_cell.length_a   1.000
_cell.length_b   1.000
_cell.length_c   1.000
_cell.angle_alpha   90.00
_cell.angle_beta   90.00
_cell.angle_gamma   90.00
#
_symmetry.space_group_name_H-M   'P 1'
#
loop_
_entity.id
_entity.type
_entity.pdbx_description
1 polymer ?
#
loop_
_entity_poly.entity_id
_entity_poly.type
_entity_poly.pdbx_seq_one_letter_code
_entity_poly.pdbx_strand_id
1 'polypeptide(L)'
;MKRFFALVLVVTLLFPLQAEEWIRINQLGYLPQSIKVAVFMSEEGNQLKQFQLVDAYTQKVVKEFDSLKESGSIGNMKSTYRLNFSDYSIPGVYYLKAGKAVSPRFPINAQVYNGTADFLLNYMRQQRCGYNPMLKDSCHVHDAYIVYHPTKTGQPLDVRGGWHDAADYLQYTTTSANAIYQMLFAYQQNPQAFGDAYDANGHKGANGIPDIIDEIKWGLDWLNRMNPEPGELYNQIADDRDHAGMRLPSECMVDYGYGPGKGRPVYFCSGEPQVRGKFMNATTGVASTAGKFASCFALGARVLKDFYPEFAALIGSKADAAYQEGVKKPGVAQTASVVSPYIYEEDNWVDDMELGAMELYHSTGDVKYLNQAVEYGRREPVTPWMGADSARHYQWYPFMNMGHYHLAKVGHPNVSKEFSRNLRSGIQRTYEKAVESPFLHGIPYIWCSNNLTTAMLTQCRLYRETTGDEQYAEMEASLRDWLFGCNPWGTSMIVELPLYGDYPIQSHSSYVMGRVTNTTGGIVDGPVYSNIFNNLIGVSLKGLPWQPGEDYARFQPERMVYHDAIGDYSTNECTMDGTACLTYYLSSMQADGMKQANMEVDKNVYVNDGIERTNPEKKQLTLVFTAHDKADGAETIIRTLEKHGIQGAFFFTVRFY
;
A
#
# COMPACT_ATOMS: atom_id res chain seq x y z
N MET A 1 -53.17 14.98 -54.88
CA MET A 1 -52.18 14.98 -53.80
C MET A 1 -51.78 13.53 -53.47
N LYS A 2 -50.65 13.08 -54.02
CA LYS A 2 -50.11 11.76 -53.77
C LYS A 2 -49.08 11.86 -52.64
N ARG A 3 -49.31 11.21 -51.49
CA ARG A 3 -48.37 11.11 -50.37
C ARG A 3 -47.38 10.02 -50.66
N PHE A 4 -46.11 10.34 -50.85
CA PHE A 4 -45.00 9.38 -50.84
C PHE A 4 -44.63 9.08 -49.39
N PHE A 5 -44.75 7.83 -48.97
CA PHE A 5 -44.14 7.30 -47.73
C PHE A 5 -42.73 6.85 -48.07
N ALA A 6 -41.72 7.52 -47.57
CA ALA A 6 -40.35 7.07 -47.61
C ALA A 6 -40.11 6.10 -46.44
N LEU A 7 -39.89 4.84 -46.72
CA LEU A 7 -39.49 3.81 -45.76
C LEU A 7 -38.00 3.93 -45.52
N VAL A 8 -37.61 4.49 -44.38
CA VAL A 8 -36.21 4.54 -43.95
C VAL A 8 -35.85 3.18 -43.34
N LEU A 9 -35.11 2.37 -44.10
CA LEU A 9 -34.55 1.10 -43.60
C LEU A 9 -33.33 1.40 -42.71
N VAL A 10 -33.51 1.34 -41.40
CA VAL A 10 -32.38 1.39 -40.43
C VAL A 10 -31.71 0.03 -40.44
N VAL A 11 -30.62 -0.09 -41.20
CA VAL A 11 -29.73 -1.26 -41.12
C VAL A 11 -28.84 -1.05 -39.88
N THR A 12 -29.21 -1.65 -38.77
CA THR A 12 -28.32 -1.83 -37.62
C THR A 12 -27.24 -2.82 -38.03
N LEU A 13 -26.07 -2.33 -38.40
CA LEU A 13 -24.86 -3.14 -38.54
C LEU A 13 -24.49 -3.63 -37.12
N LEU A 14 -24.97 -4.85 -36.80
CA LEU A 14 -24.41 -5.62 -35.71
C LEU A 14 -22.99 -6.01 -36.14
N PHE A 15 -22.00 -5.18 -35.80
CA PHE A 15 -20.63 -5.65 -35.77
C PHE A 15 -20.56 -6.74 -34.72
N PRO A 16 -20.18 -7.98 -35.08
CA PRO A 16 -19.90 -8.97 -34.04
C PRO A 16 -18.81 -8.36 -33.14
N LEU A 17 -19.06 -8.33 -31.84
CA LEU A 17 -17.99 -8.04 -30.89
C LEU A 17 -16.88 -9.05 -31.19
N GLN A 18 -15.79 -8.56 -31.76
CA GLN A 18 -14.65 -9.42 -32.07
C GLN A 18 -14.03 -9.77 -30.72
N ALA A 19 -13.98 -11.07 -30.41
CA ALA A 19 -13.31 -11.53 -29.21
C ALA A 19 -11.87 -11.05 -29.19
N GLU A 20 -11.43 -10.55 -28.06
CA GLU A 20 -10.17 -9.85 -27.92
C GLU A 20 -9.22 -10.61 -27.00
N GLU A 21 -7.97 -10.18 -27.03
CA GLU A 21 -6.86 -10.73 -26.27
C GLU A 21 -6.09 -9.61 -25.58
N TRP A 22 -5.64 -9.85 -24.37
CA TRP A 22 -4.88 -8.86 -23.57
C TRP A 22 -3.68 -9.51 -22.91
N ILE A 23 -2.67 -8.68 -22.63
CA ILE A 23 -1.54 -9.03 -21.77
C ILE A 23 -1.52 -8.05 -20.58
N ARG A 24 -1.64 -8.58 -19.39
CA ARG A 24 -1.52 -7.86 -18.12
C ARG A 24 -0.07 -7.91 -17.64
N ILE A 25 0.45 -6.77 -17.25
CA ILE A 25 1.89 -6.58 -16.94
C ILE A 25 2.05 -5.64 -15.75
N ASN A 26 3.15 -5.75 -15.03
CA ASN A 26 3.56 -4.70 -14.11
C ASN A 26 3.98 -3.46 -14.92
N GLN A 27 3.16 -2.42 -14.88
CA GLN A 27 3.36 -1.20 -15.66
C GLN A 27 4.47 -0.31 -15.10
N LEU A 28 4.81 -0.42 -13.80
CA LEU A 28 5.97 0.26 -13.23
C LEU A 28 7.28 -0.28 -13.82
N GLY A 29 7.32 -1.58 -14.14
CA GLY A 29 8.46 -2.26 -14.72
C GLY A 29 9.16 -3.22 -13.76
N TYR A 30 10.34 -3.66 -14.16
CA TYR A 30 11.05 -4.76 -13.48
C TYR A 30 12.53 -4.44 -13.25
N LEU A 31 13.06 -4.92 -12.12
CA LEU A 31 14.51 -4.99 -11.93
C LEU A 31 15.11 -6.04 -12.89
N PRO A 32 16.34 -5.85 -13.39
CA PRO A 32 16.98 -6.78 -14.35
C PRO A 32 16.97 -8.24 -13.88
N GLN A 33 17.31 -8.48 -12.60
CA GLN A 33 17.42 -9.83 -12.04
C GLN A 33 16.17 -10.30 -11.29
N SER A 34 15.03 -9.60 -11.38
CA SER A 34 13.81 -10.02 -10.71
C SER A 34 13.03 -11.07 -11.50
N ILE A 35 12.12 -11.77 -10.82
CA ILE A 35 11.09 -12.57 -11.46
C ILE A 35 10.16 -11.63 -12.25
N LYS A 36 9.87 -12.00 -13.50
CA LYS A 36 9.08 -11.24 -14.46
C LYS A 36 8.05 -12.17 -15.12
N VAL A 37 6.78 -12.03 -14.73
CA VAL A 37 5.69 -12.85 -15.27
C VAL A 37 4.52 -11.94 -15.64
N ALA A 38 4.09 -11.99 -16.90
CA ALA A 38 2.87 -11.36 -17.37
C ALA A 38 1.72 -12.38 -17.44
N VAL A 39 0.49 -11.91 -17.57
CA VAL A 39 -0.68 -12.77 -17.77
C VAL A 39 -1.35 -12.41 -19.09
N PHE A 40 -1.41 -13.40 -20.00
CA PHE A 40 -2.22 -13.33 -21.22
C PHE A 40 -3.64 -13.78 -20.90
N MET A 41 -4.63 -13.12 -21.49
CA MET A 41 -6.05 -13.45 -21.35
C MET A 41 -6.73 -13.40 -22.72
N SER A 42 -7.62 -14.37 -23.01
CA SER A 42 -8.38 -14.42 -24.26
C SER A 42 -9.82 -14.87 -24.04
N GLU A 43 -10.76 -14.19 -24.70
CA GLU A 43 -12.17 -14.57 -24.74
C GLU A 43 -12.45 -15.77 -25.66
N GLU A 44 -11.55 -16.09 -26.60
CA GLU A 44 -11.75 -17.17 -27.60
C GLU A 44 -11.25 -18.55 -27.16
N GLY A 45 -10.46 -18.65 -26.10
CA GLY A 45 -9.85 -19.90 -25.65
C GLY A 45 -8.71 -20.36 -26.57
N ASN A 46 -7.90 -19.45 -27.06
CA ASN A 46 -6.77 -19.71 -27.94
C ASN A 46 -5.63 -20.43 -27.23
N GLN A 47 -4.98 -21.36 -27.94
CA GLN A 47 -3.78 -22.02 -27.47
C GLN A 47 -2.55 -21.22 -27.88
N LEU A 48 -1.85 -20.69 -26.88
CA LEU A 48 -0.54 -20.09 -27.07
C LEU A 48 0.56 -21.15 -27.09
N LYS A 49 1.57 -20.96 -27.95
CA LYS A 49 2.78 -21.81 -28.02
C LYS A 49 4.04 -21.04 -27.65
N GLN A 50 4.03 -19.74 -27.88
CA GLN A 50 5.16 -18.84 -27.64
C GLN A 50 4.68 -17.40 -27.49
N PHE A 51 5.56 -16.55 -26.97
CA PHE A 51 5.38 -15.11 -26.95
C PHE A 51 6.72 -14.41 -27.22
N GLN A 52 6.66 -13.12 -27.54
CA GLN A 52 7.82 -12.32 -27.94
C GLN A 52 8.00 -11.13 -27.02
N LEU A 53 9.25 -10.86 -26.69
CA LEU A 53 9.67 -9.58 -26.11
C LEU A 53 10.20 -8.69 -27.25
N VAL A 54 9.65 -7.50 -27.33
CA VAL A 54 9.94 -6.55 -28.40
C VAL A 54 10.52 -5.26 -27.80
N ASP A 55 11.61 -4.77 -28.34
CA ASP A 55 12.18 -3.48 -27.98
C ASP A 55 11.23 -2.36 -28.46
N ALA A 56 10.83 -1.49 -27.52
CA ALA A 56 9.79 -0.50 -27.77
C ALA A 56 10.20 0.62 -28.74
N TYR A 57 11.49 0.85 -28.92
CA TYR A 57 12.02 1.89 -29.81
C TYR A 57 12.31 1.34 -31.21
N THR A 58 13.02 0.23 -31.27
CA THR A 58 13.44 -0.35 -32.56
C THR A 58 12.36 -1.24 -33.20
N GLN A 59 11.32 -1.59 -32.46
CA GLN A 59 10.26 -2.52 -32.87
C GLN A 59 10.78 -3.91 -33.27
N LYS A 60 12.00 -4.26 -32.84
CA LYS A 60 12.61 -5.56 -33.12
C LYS A 60 12.27 -6.55 -32.01
N VAL A 61 11.97 -7.78 -32.39
CA VAL A 61 11.90 -8.90 -31.46
C VAL A 61 13.29 -9.14 -30.92
N VAL A 62 13.46 -8.99 -29.61
CA VAL A 62 14.76 -9.20 -28.93
C VAL A 62 14.89 -10.60 -28.37
N LYS A 63 13.76 -11.25 -28.05
CA LYS A 63 13.70 -12.63 -27.60
C LYS A 63 12.33 -13.24 -27.81
N GLU A 64 12.33 -14.54 -28.15
CA GLU A 64 11.14 -15.39 -28.15
C GLU A 64 11.18 -16.35 -26.97
N PHE A 65 10.03 -16.66 -26.39
CA PHE A 65 9.87 -17.52 -25.23
C PHE A 65 8.82 -18.58 -25.49
N ASP A 66 9.07 -19.78 -24.99
CA ASP A 66 8.13 -20.91 -24.89
C ASP A 66 7.78 -21.25 -23.42
N SER A 67 8.37 -20.51 -22.47
CA SER A 67 8.14 -20.64 -21.03
C SER A 67 6.78 -20.03 -20.63
N LEU A 68 5.70 -20.69 -21.01
CA LEU A 68 4.34 -20.30 -20.70
C LEU A 68 3.59 -21.44 -19.97
N LYS A 69 2.71 -21.07 -19.06
CA LYS A 69 1.88 -22.00 -18.30
C LYS A 69 0.43 -21.64 -18.46
N GLU A 70 -0.36 -22.57 -19.02
CA GLU A 70 -1.81 -22.43 -19.06
C GLU A 70 -2.37 -22.40 -17.63
N SER A 71 -3.30 -21.47 -17.37
CA SER A 71 -3.83 -21.21 -16.02
C SER A 71 -5.38 -21.15 -15.98
N GLY A 72 -6.04 -21.76 -16.98
CA GLY A 72 -7.49 -21.89 -17.02
C GLY A 72 -8.23 -20.63 -17.47
N SER A 73 -9.41 -20.41 -16.93
CA SER A 73 -10.31 -19.30 -17.27
C SER A 73 -10.50 -18.35 -16.09
N ILE A 74 -10.88 -17.11 -16.37
CA ILE A 74 -11.26 -16.13 -15.35
C ILE A 74 -12.35 -15.19 -15.92
N GLY A 75 -13.52 -15.13 -15.28
CA GLY A 75 -14.65 -14.34 -15.80
C GLY A 75 -14.98 -14.71 -17.24
N ASN A 76 -15.06 -13.73 -18.11
CA ASN A 76 -15.33 -13.93 -19.54
C ASN A 76 -14.13 -14.45 -20.35
N MET A 77 -12.94 -14.51 -19.74
CA MET A 77 -11.72 -14.99 -20.40
C MET A 77 -11.66 -16.51 -20.35
N LYS A 78 -11.78 -17.16 -21.52
CA LYS A 78 -11.85 -18.62 -21.65
C LYS A 78 -10.49 -19.30 -21.51
N SER A 79 -9.41 -18.59 -21.81
CA SER A 79 -8.04 -19.06 -21.59
C SER A 79 -7.14 -17.96 -21.03
N THR A 80 -6.26 -18.37 -20.13
CA THR A 80 -5.20 -17.53 -19.57
C THR A 80 -3.88 -18.27 -19.58
N TYR A 81 -2.79 -17.53 -19.74
CA TYR A 81 -1.43 -18.06 -19.70
C TYR A 81 -0.52 -17.14 -18.88
N ARG A 82 0.29 -17.73 -18.01
CA ARG A 82 1.40 -17.04 -17.35
C ARG A 82 2.60 -17.06 -18.28
N LEU A 83 3.13 -15.88 -18.62
CA LEU A 83 4.22 -15.65 -19.57
C LEU A 83 5.47 -15.29 -18.78
N ASN A 84 6.37 -16.25 -18.58
CA ASN A 84 7.60 -16.03 -17.81
C ASN A 84 8.75 -15.59 -18.73
N PHE A 85 9.28 -14.38 -18.50
CA PHE A 85 10.44 -13.81 -19.20
C PHE A 85 11.57 -13.39 -18.24
N SER A 86 11.63 -14.03 -17.06
CA SER A 86 12.59 -13.71 -15.99
C SER A 86 14.05 -13.85 -16.41
N ASP A 87 14.35 -14.71 -17.38
CA ASP A 87 15.70 -14.95 -17.92
C ASP A 87 16.21 -13.83 -18.85
N TYR A 88 15.41 -12.78 -19.09
CA TYR A 88 15.84 -11.59 -19.82
C TYR A 88 16.12 -10.44 -18.85
N SER A 89 17.39 -9.98 -18.82
CA SER A 89 17.87 -9.01 -17.83
C SER A 89 18.46 -7.73 -18.43
N ILE A 90 18.40 -7.57 -19.77
CA ILE A 90 19.00 -6.40 -20.44
C ILE A 90 18.13 -5.17 -20.15
N PRO A 91 18.70 -4.07 -19.62
CA PRO A 91 17.97 -2.83 -19.41
C PRO A 91 17.44 -2.24 -20.72
N GLY A 92 16.23 -1.68 -20.67
CA GLY A 92 15.55 -1.07 -21.83
C GLY A 92 14.08 -0.87 -21.59
N VAL A 93 13.37 -0.42 -22.61
CA VAL A 93 11.90 -0.31 -22.61
C VAL A 93 11.35 -1.32 -23.61
N TYR A 94 10.40 -2.13 -23.16
CA TYR A 94 9.90 -3.27 -23.91
C TYR A 94 8.38 -3.35 -23.89
N TYR A 95 7.86 -4.23 -24.73
CA TYR A 95 6.49 -4.72 -24.64
C TYR A 95 6.44 -6.20 -25.07
N LEU A 96 5.40 -6.91 -24.65
CA LEU A 96 5.18 -8.30 -25.02
C LEU A 96 4.18 -8.40 -26.16
N LYS A 97 4.38 -9.41 -27.05
CA LYS A 97 3.41 -9.86 -28.04
C LYS A 97 3.08 -11.33 -27.80
N ALA A 98 1.80 -11.66 -27.74
CA ALA A 98 1.32 -13.04 -27.65
C ALA A 98 -0.03 -13.15 -28.36
N GLY A 99 -0.18 -14.07 -29.30
CA GLY A 99 -1.37 -14.10 -30.17
C GLY A 99 -1.56 -12.77 -30.90
N LYS A 100 -2.73 -12.15 -30.74
CA LYS A 100 -3.05 -10.82 -31.25
C LYS A 100 -2.77 -9.71 -30.21
N ALA A 101 -2.54 -10.10 -28.96
CA ALA A 101 -2.36 -9.15 -27.86
C ALA A 101 -0.98 -8.51 -27.87
N VAL A 102 -0.97 -7.23 -27.49
CA VAL A 102 0.23 -6.43 -27.22
C VAL A 102 0.09 -5.83 -25.82
N SER A 103 1.10 -5.99 -24.97
CA SER A 103 1.08 -5.39 -23.64
C SER A 103 1.30 -3.88 -23.69
N PRO A 104 0.96 -3.15 -22.62
CA PRO A 104 1.57 -1.85 -22.35
C PRO A 104 3.09 -1.93 -22.40
N ARG A 105 3.76 -0.79 -22.65
CA ARG A 105 5.22 -0.69 -22.55
C ARG A 105 5.63 -0.69 -21.09
N PHE A 106 6.80 -1.29 -20.81
CA PHE A 106 7.38 -1.34 -19.46
C PHE A 106 8.90 -1.27 -19.52
N PRO A 107 9.55 -0.65 -18.53
CA PRO A 107 10.99 -0.66 -18.41
C PRO A 107 11.49 -1.93 -17.70
N ILE A 108 12.69 -2.39 -18.10
CA ILE A 108 13.57 -3.24 -17.29
C ILE A 108 14.75 -2.36 -16.92
N ASN A 109 14.90 -2.02 -15.64
CA ASN A 109 15.96 -1.11 -15.18
C ASN A 109 16.18 -1.27 -13.67
N ALA A 110 17.43 -1.15 -13.21
CA ALA A 110 17.78 -1.21 -11.80
C ALA A 110 17.18 -0.04 -10.97
N GLN A 111 16.79 1.05 -11.62
CA GLN A 111 16.23 2.25 -10.97
C GLN A 111 14.69 2.34 -11.01
N VAL A 112 14.01 1.31 -11.48
CA VAL A 112 12.55 1.29 -11.66
C VAL A 112 11.78 1.64 -10.39
N TYR A 113 12.30 1.27 -9.22
CA TYR A 113 11.66 1.54 -7.92
C TYR A 113 12.20 2.77 -7.18
N ASN A 114 13.12 3.55 -7.80
CA ASN A 114 13.70 4.72 -7.13
C ASN A 114 12.61 5.75 -6.80
N GLY A 115 12.59 6.19 -5.53
CA GLY A 115 11.65 7.19 -5.02
C GLY A 115 10.20 6.71 -4.87
N THR A 116 9.90 5.44 -5.16
CA THR A 116 8.50 4.94 -5.09
C THR A 116 7.97 4.88 -3.66
N ALA A 117 8.81 4.58 -2.66
CA ALA A 117 8.42 4.62 -1.26
C ALA A 117 8.16 6.06 -0.77
N ASP A 118 8.99 7.02 -1.15
CA ASP A 118 8.75 8.45 -0.88
C ASP A 118 7.49 8.98 -1.56
N PHE A 119 7.17 8.45 -2.75
CA PHE A 119 5.97 8.84 -3.49
C PHE A 119 4.68 8.57 -2.70
N LEU A 120 4.63 7.48 -1.93
CA LEU A 120 3.49 7.15 -1.08
C LEU A 120 3.25 8.20 0.02
N LEU A 121 4.30 8.89 0.48
CA LEU A 121 4.19 9.93 1.51
C LEU A 121 3.36 11.15 1.05
N ASN A 122 3.13 11.30 -0.26
CA ASN A 122 2.20 12.33 -0.76
C ASN A 122 0.78 12.09 -0.23
N TYR A 123 0.33 10.83 -0.17
CA TYR A 123 -0.97 10.52 0.39
C TYR A 123 -1.00 10.69 1.91
N MET A 124 0.07 10.29 2.61
CA MET A 124 0.18 10.50 4.05
C MET A 124 0.03 11.99 4.41
N ARG A 125 0.70 12.89 3.67
CA ARG A 125 0.58 14.34 3.87
C ARG A 125 -0.83 14.86 3.59
N GLN A 126 -1.56 14.27 2.64
CA GLN A 126 -2.96 14.60 2.36
C GLN A 126 -3.89 14.22 3.51
N GLN A 127 -3.55 13.18 4.26
CA GLN A 127 -4.35 12.69 5.37
C GLN A 127 -4.06 13.40 6.70
N ARG A 128 -3.10 14.30 6.78
CA ARG A 128 -2.79 15.02 8.02
C ARG A 128 -4.02 15.75 8.57
N CYS A 129 -4.36 15.46 9.81
CA CYS A 129 -5.32 16.19 10.64
C CYS A 129 -4.60 17.31 11.42
N GLY A 130 -5.28 18.39 11.74
CA GLY A 130 -4.62 19.59 12.22
C GLY A 130 -4.20 20.45 11.03
N TYR A 131 -2.90 20.77 10.89
CA TYR A 131 -2.42 21.46 9.69
C TYR A 131 -2.23 20.50 8.53
N ASN A 132 -2.88 20.79 7.41
CA ASN A 132 -2.78 20.05 6.18
C ASN A 132 -1.95 20.82 5.15
N PRO A 133 -0.75 20.34 4.75
CA PRO A 133 0.14 21.06 3.85
C PRO A 133 -0.37 21.13 2.41
N MET A 134 -1.23 20.19 1.98
CA MET A 134 -1.79 20.16 0.64
C MET A 134 -2.89 21.21 0.48
N LEU A 135 -3.74 21.35 1.50
CA LEU A 135 -4.78 22.38 1.55
C LEU A 135 -4.24 23.75 2.00
N LYS A 136 -3.09 23.79 2.67
CA LYS A 136 -2.54 24.98 3.35
C LYS A 136 -3.54 25.57 4.33
N ASP A 137 -4.27 24.70 5.00
CA ASP A 137 -5.35 25.04 5.93
C ASP A 137 -5.33 24.07 7.11
N SER A 138 -6.11 24.37 8.16
CA SER A 138 -6.20 23.56 9.35
C SER A 138 -7.61 23.05 9.58
N CYS A 139 -7.72 21.81 10.08
CA CYS A 139 -8.98 21.19 10.45
C CYS A 139 -8.91 20.66 11.88
N HIS A 140 -10.07 20.45 12.51
CA HIS A 140 -10.22 19.75 13.80
C HIS A 140 -9.30 20.29 14.92
N VAL A 141 -9.04 21.60 14.90
CA VAL A 141 -8.15 22.28 15.85
C VAL A 141 -8.69 22.36 17.29
N HIS A 142 -9.91 21.86 17.52
CA HIS A 142 -10.58 21.80 18.83
C HIS A 142 -10.70 20.37 19.37
N ASP A 143 -9.93 19.40 18.85
CA ASP A 143 -9.90 18.03 19.32
C ASP A 143 -9.15 17.92 20.65
N ALA A 144 -9.75 17.31 21.69
CA ALA A 144 -11.06 16.64 21.71
C ALA A 144 -11.67 16.74 23.12
N TYR A 145 -12.80 16.06 23.33
CA TYR A 145 -13.38 15.88 24.68
C TYR A 145 -13.41 14.39 25.03
N ILE A 146 -13.01 14.06 26.25
CA ILE A 146 -12.87 12.69 26.74
C ILE A 146 -14.24 12.06 26.93
N VAL A 147 -14.39 10.81 26.45
CA VAL A 147 -15.54 9.95 26.73
C VAL A 147 -15.09 8.61 27.33
N TYR A 148 -15.95 7.99 28.15
CA TYR A 148 -15.73 6.71 28.84
C TYR A 148 -14.64 6.65 29.90
N HIS A 149 -13.97 7.77 30.20
CA HIS A 149 -13.03 7.81 31.32
C HIS A 149 -13.80 7.89 32.66
N PRO A 150 -13.44 7.11 33.68
CA PRO A 150 -14.20 7.03 34.93
C PRO A 150 -14.32 8.37 35.68
N THR A 151 -13.34 9.27 35.53
CA THR A 151 -13.30 10.57 36.28
C THR A 151 -13.08 11.80 35.40
N LYS A 152 -12.67 11.62 34.12
CA LYS A 152 -12.31 12.75 33.23
C LYS A 152 -13.31 12.92 32.07
N THR A 153 -14.38 12.14 31.97
CA THR A 153 -15.38 12.27 30.91
C THR A 153 -15.93 13.69 30.85
N GLY A 154 -15.96 14.28 29.63
CA GLY A 154 -16.35 15.67 29.37
C GLY A 154 -15.24 16.70 29.51
N GLN A 155 -14.06 16.32 30.00
CA GLN A 155 -12.92 17.22 30.06
C GLN A 155 -12.23 17.32 28.69
N PRO A 156 -11.64 18.48 28.34
CA PRO A 156 -10.86 18.62 27.12
C PRO A 156 -9.52 17.88 27.22
N LEU A 157 -9.09 17.32 26.10
CA LEU A 157 -7.76 16.73 25.92
C LEU A 157 -7.21 17.19 24.57
N ASP A 158 -5.98 17.70 24.54
CA ASP A 158 -5.31 18.06 23.27
C ASP A 158 -4.79 16.82 22.56
N VAL A 159 -5.53 16.36 21.55
CA VAL A 159 -5.17 15.23 20.68
C VAL A 159 -5.16 15.64 19.20
N ARG A 160 -4.86 16.92 18.92
CA ARG A 160 -4.71 17.44 17.56
C ARG A 160 -3.54 16.80 16.84
N GLY A 161 -3.65 16.62 15.52
CA GLY A 161 -2.61 16.00 14.69
C GLY A 161 -3.00 14.61 14.22
N GLY A 162 -2.01 13.80 13.84
CA GLY A 162 -2.23 12.48 13.24
C GLY A 162 -2.82 12.52 11.84
N TRP A 163 -3.45 11.43 11.42
CA TRP A 163 -4.03 11.29 10.09
C TRP A 163 -5.49 10.88 10.17
N HIS A 164 -6.28 11.35 9.22
CA HIS A 164 -7.59 10.79 8.92
C HIS A 164 -7.42 9.35 8.38
N ASP A 165 -8.40 8.49 8.62
CA ASP A 165 -8.29 7.07 8.32
C ASP A 165 -8.31 6.80 6.80
N ALA A 166 -9.29 7.35 6.09
CA ALA A 166 -9.47 7.16 4.66
C ALA A 166 -10.13 8.40 4.01
N ALA A 167 -11.31 8.27 3.40
CA ALA A 167 -12.08 9.39 2.84
C ALA A 167 -12.90 10.13 3.91
N ASP A 168 -13.08 9.53 5.06
CA ASP A 168 -13.70 10.14 6.25
C ASP A 168 -12.64 10.83 7.14
N TYR A 169 -13.09 11.43 8.26
CA TYR A 169 -12.22 12.18 9.17
C TYR A 169 -12.09 11.57 10.55
N LEU A 170 -12.49 10.29 10.72
CA LEU A 170 -12.20 9.55 11.92
C LEU A 170 -10.70 9.28 12.04
N GLN A 171 -10.26 9.06 13.27
CA GLN A 171 -8.87 8.69 13.54
C GLN A 171 -8.85 7.53 14.54
N TYR A 172 -8.05 6.53 14.24
CA TYR A 172 -7.97 5.32 15.04
C TYR A 172 -6.52 4.99 15.40
N THR A 173 -6.30 4.62 16.66
CA THR A 173 -4.98 4.12 17.08
C THR A 173 -4.61 2.84 16.35
N THR A 174 -5.56 1.99 16.05
CA THR A 174 -5.35 0.72 15.35
C THR A 174 -4.67 0.92 14.01
N THR A 175 -5.20 1.76 13.13
CA THR A 175 -4.64 2.00 11.79
C THR A 175 -3.42 2.91 11.82
N SER A 176 -3.48 3.98 12.64
CA SER A 176 -2.34 4.91 12.75
C SER A 176 -1.09 4.28 13.35
N ALA A 177 -1.23 3.41 14.36
CA ALA A 177 -0.09 2.71 14.94
C ALA A 177 0.51 1.70 13.94
N ASN A 178 -0.33 0.99 13.17
CA ASN A 178 0.15 0.14 12.09
C ASN A 178 0.95 0.94 11.04
N ALA A 179 0.42 2.07 10.60
CA ALA A 179 1.12 2.97 9.67
C ALA A 179 2.46 3.46 10.21
N ILE A 180 2.49 3.93 11.46
CA ILE A 180 3.71 4.37 12.15
C ILE A 180 4.74 3.24 12.20
N TYR A 181 4.32 2.05 12.64
CA TYR A 181 5.21 0.92 12.78
C TYR A 181 5.81 0.49 11.44
N GLN A 182 5.01 0.41 10.39
CA GLN A 182 5.45 -0.01 9.06
C GLN A 182 6.43 1.01 8.43
N MET A 183 6.19 2.31 8.59
CA MET A 183 7.11 3.35 8.14
C MET A 183 8.42 3.36 8.94
N LEU A 184 8.36 3.19 10.27
CA LEU A 184 9.54 3.02 11.13
C LEU A 184 10.38 1.83 10.69
N PHE A 185 9.73 0.70 10.46
CA PHE A 185 10.38 -0.52 9.99
C PHE A 185 11.00 -0.32 8.60
N ALA A 186 10.29 0.32 7.67
CA ALA A 186 10.80 0.63 6.34
C ALA A 186 12.09 1.45 6.40
N TYR A 187 12.09 2.53 7.20
CA TYR A 187 13.29 3.35 7.37
C TYR A 187 14.43 2.58 8.06
N GLN A 188 14.13 1.82 9.11
CA GLN A 188 15.14 1.03 9.82
C GLN A 188 15.85 0.03 8.89
N GLN A 189 15.11 -0.60 7.96
CA GLN A 189 15.65 -1.60 7.04
C GLN A 189 16.38 -0.95 5.84
N ASN A 190 15.86 0.16 5.30
CA ASN A 190 16.31 0.75 4.03
C ASN A 190 16.46 2.29 4.13
N PRO A 191 17.25 2.84 5.05
CA PRO A 191 17.31 4.29 5.25
C PRO A 191 17.75 5.07 4.00
N GLN A 192 18.59 4.47 3.16
CA GLN A 192 19.08 5.08 1.92
C GLN A 192 18.04 5.17 0.80
N ALA A 193 16.86 4.57 0.97
CA ALA A 193 15.78 4.66 -0.01
C ALA A 193 14.93 5.92 0.13
N PHE A 194 15.14 6.71 1.18
CA PHE A 194 14.31 7.86 1.53
C PHE A 194 15.07 9.17 1.39
N GLY A 195 14.44 10.13 0.70
CA GLY A 195 14.97 11.45 0.44
C GLY A 195 14.54 12.50 1.46
N ASP A 196 14.97 13.74 1.22
CA ASP A 196 14.64 14.94 2.00
C ASP A 196 14.25 16.04 0.99
N ALA A 197 12.97 16.08 0.65
CA ALA A 197 12.40 17.02 -0.31
C ALA A 197 11.36 17.96 0.31
N TYR A 198 10.92 17.68 1.54
CA TYR A 198 9.91 18.42 2.26
C TYR A 198 10.41 18.75 3.68
N ASP A 199 9.89 19.82 4.27
CA ASP A 199 10.10 20.15 5.68
C ASP A 199 9.13 19.37 6.60
N ALA A 200 9.33 19.46 7.91
CA ALA A 200 8.49 18.78 8.90
C ALA A 200 6.99 19.18 8.85
N ASN A 201 6.67 20.34 8.28
CA ASN A 201 5.29 20.77 8.05
C ASN A 201 4.70 20.23 6.73
N GLY A 202 5.51 19.53 5.93
CA GLY A 202 5.12 18.97 4.65
C GLY A 202 5.16 19.96 3.48
N HIS A 203 5.85 21.10 3.63
CA HIS A 203 6.10 22.02 2.53
C HIS A 203 7.36 21.60 1.77
N LYS A 204 7.40 21.90 0.47
CA LYS A 204 8.59 21.65 -0.35
C LYS A 204 9.80 22.43 0.18
N GLY A 205 10.90 21.72 0.37
CA GLY A 205 12.17 22.26 0.85
C GLY A 205 12.82 21.29 1.86
N ALA A 206 14.06 20.89 1.58
CA ALA A 206 14.84 20.02 2.45
C ALA A 206 15.09 20.67 3.81
N ASN A 207 15.04 19.89 4.89
CA ASN A 207 15.33 20.35 6.26
C ASN A 207 16.47 19.58 6.94
N GLY A 208 17.13 18.66 6.23
CA GLY A 208 18.20 17.80 6.75
C GLY A 208 17.69 16.52 7.41
N ILE A 209 16.38 16.25 7.35
CA ILE A 209 15.73 15.07 7.91
C ILE A 209 14.98 14.33 6.78
N PRO A 210 15.14 13.02 6.64
CA PRO A 210 14.38 12.28 5.63
C PRO A 210 12.86 12.47 5.77
N ASP A 211 12.17 12.66 4.67
CA ASP A 211 10.73 12.93 4.63
C ASP A 211 9.88 11.91 5.41
N ILE A 212 10.25 10.64 5.33
CA ILE A 212 9.57 9.59 6.08
C ILE A 212 9.74 9.75 7.60
N ILE A 213 10.88 10.25 8.07
CA ILE A 213 11.13 10.51 9.50
C ILE A 213 10.24 11.65 10.01
N ASP A 214 10.07 12.70 9.23
CA ASP A 214 9.15 13.79 9.55
C ASP A 214 7.69 13.31 9.60
N GLU A 215 7.29 12.45 8.66
CA GLU A 215 5.95 11.89 8.63
C GLU A 215 5.69 10.91 9.80
N ILE A 216 6.68 10.07 10.14
CA ILE A 216 6.66 9.21 11.33
C ILE A 216 6.54 10.07 12.60
N LYS A 217 7.32 11.15 12.69
CA LYS A 217 7.27 12.08 13.84
C LYS A 217 5.88 12.70 13.99
N TRP A 218 5.23 13.07 12.90
CA TRP A 218 3.85 13.57 12.89
C TRP A 218 2.88 12.58 13.52
N GLY A 219 2.93 11.31 13.10
CA GLY A 219 2.10 10.25 13.66
C GLY A 219 2.41 9.94 15.12
N LEU A 220 3.70 9.86 15.48
CA LEU A 220 4.11 9.60 16.85
C LEU A 220 3.79 10.74 17.81
N ASP A 221 3.81 12.00 17.37
CA ASP A 221 3.33 13.15 18.17
C ASP A 221 1.85 12.96 18.55
N TRP A 222 1.04 12.57 17.59
CA TRP A 222 -0.37 12.28 17.84
C TRP A 222 -0.54 11.08 18.77
N LEU A 223 0.17 9.97 18.51
CA LEU A 223 0.11 8.78 19.36
C LEU A 223 0.55 9.09 20.80
N ASN A 224 1.56 9.94 20.98
CA ASN A 224 2.00 10.41 22.30
C ASN A 224 0.90 11.20 23.04
N ARG A 225 0.07 11.99 22.33
CA ARG A 225 -1.08 12.71 22.88
C ARG A 225 -2.23 11.77 23.23
N MET A 226 -2.40 10.66 22.47
CA MET A 226 -3.36 9.59 22.76
C MET A 226 -2.95 8.71 23.96
N ASN A 227 -1.77 8.94 24.53
CA ASN A 227 -1.27 8.36 25.78
C ASN A 227 -0.69 9.47 26.66
N PRO A 228 -1.51 10.39 27.21
CA PRO A 228 -1.01 11.57 27.93
C PRO A 228 -0.29 11.21 29.23
N GLU A 229 -0.78 10.22 29.95
CA GLU A 229 -0.25 9.77 31.26
C GLU A 229 -0.14 8.23 31.30
N PRO A 230 0.71 7.66 32.15
CA PRO A 230 0.74 6.21 32.37
C PRO A 230 -0.65 5.67 32.76
N GLY A 231 -1.08 4.63 32.06
CA GLY A 231 -2.40 4.02 32.26
C GLY A 231 -3.56 4.68 31.49
N GLU A 232 -3.32 5.80 30.81
CA GLU A 232 -4.32 6.46 29.97
C GLU A 232 -4.07 6.14 28.49
N LEU A 233 -4.85 5.22 27.94
CA LEU A 233 -4.84 4.86 26.53
C LEU A 233 -6.15 5.30 25.88
N TYR A 234 -6.04 5.93 24.70
CA TYR A 234 -7.18 6.30 23.88
C TYR A 234 -7.06 5.64 22.51
N ASN A 235 -8.16 5.19 21.90
CA ASN A 235 -8.10 4.41 20.66
C ASN A 235 -8.84 5.01 19.47
N GLN A 236 -9.63 6.08 19.67
CA GLN A 236 -10.48 6.64 18.62
C GLN A 236 -10.71 8.14 18.86
N ILE A 237 -10.70 8.94 17.78
CA ILE A 237 -11.24 10.30 17.75
C ILE A 237 -12.38 10.35 16.75
N ALA A 238 -13.46 11.06 17.09
CA ALA A 238 -14.73 11.11 16.38
C ALA A 238 -15.49 9.78 16.41
N ASP A 239 -16.59 9.70 15.71
CA ASP A 239 -17.38 8.48 15.49
C ASP A 239 -18.05 8.53 14.10
N ASP A 240 -18.80 7.50 13.76
CA ASP A 240 -19.40 7.32 12.44
C ASP A 240 -20.40 8.41 12.00
N ARG A 241 -20.65 9.45 12.82
CA ARG A 241 -21.27 10.71 12.38
C ARG A 241 -20.37 11.47 11.41
N ASP A 242 -19.07 11.31 11.51
CA ASP A 242 -18.08 11.90 10.61
C ASP A 242 -17.90 11.15 9.27
N HIS A 243 -18.51 9.99 9.11
CA HIS A 243 -18.58 9.29 7.82
C HIS A 243 -19.51 9.96 6.80
N ALA A 244 -20.34 10.91 7.21
CA ALA A 244 -21.41 11.43 6.37
C ALA A 244 -20.91 12.50 5.38
N GLY A 245 -20.88 12.15 4.10
CA GLY A 245 -20.74 13.09 2.97
C GLY A 245 -19.31 13.53 2.69
N MET A 246 -19.05 13.78 1.41
CA MET A 246 -17.78 14.30 0.92
C MET A 246 -17.68 15.81 1.15
N ARG A 247 -16.60 16.26 1.78
CA ARG A 247 -16.29 17.64 2.08
C ARG A 247 -14.80 17.81 2.30
N LEU A 248 -14.28 19.03 2.26
CA LEU A 248 -12.92 19.28 2.71
C LEU A 248 -12.81 19.17 4.23
N PRO A 249 -11.66 18.75 4.79
CA PRO A 249 -11.50 18.61 6.25
C PRO A 249 -11.80 19.89 7.03
N SER A 250 -11.40 21.04 6.50
CA SER A 250 -11.67 22.37 7.08
C SER A 250 -13.16 22.78 7.05
N GLU A 251 -13.97 22.12 6.22
CA GLU A 251 -15.42 22.34 6.11
C GLU A 251 -16.23 21.36 6.97
N CYS A 252 -15.60 20.51 7.77
CA CYS A 252 -16.27 19.58 8.65
C CYS A 252 -17.01 20.34 9.76
N MET A 253 -18.37 20.26 9.72
CA MET A 253 -19.25 20.95 10.66
C MET A 253 -20.08 19.98 11.50
N VAL A 254 -19.62 18.73 11.68
CA VAL A 254 -20.30 17.77 12.55
C VAL A 254 -20.32 18.31 13.97
N ASP A 255 -21.49 18.31 14.59
CA ASP A 255 -21.69 18.81 15.95
C ASP A 255 -21.81 17.64 16.94
N TYR A 256 -20.88 17.58 17.86
CA TYR A 256 -20.83 16.59 18.93
C TYR A 256 -21.40 17.11 20.26
N GLY A 257 -22.09 18.26 20.22
CA GLY A 257 -22.66 18.91 21.40
C GLY A 257 -21.83 20.08 21.93
N TYR A 258 -20.73 20.44 21.23
CA TYR A 258 -19.85 21.56 21.57
C TYR A 258 -19.89 22.69 20.52
N GLY A 259 -20.81 22.58 19.58
CA GLY A 259 -20.97 23.46 18.44
C GLY A 259 -20.36 22.88 17.14
N PRO A 260 -20.82 23.36 15.95
CA PRO A 260 -20.40 22.85 14.67
C PRO A 260 -18.88 22.84 14.48
N GLY A 261 -18.33 21.70 14.08
CA GLY A 261 -16.90 21.51 13.82
C GLY A 261 -16.00 21.58 15.05
N LYS A 262 -16.56 21.47 16.27
CA LYS A 262 -15.81 21.57 17.52
C LYS A 262 -15.98 20.34 18.40
N GLY A 263 -14.91 20.01 19.14
CA GLY A 263 -14.97 19.11 20.26
C GLY A 263 -15.36 17.69 19.89
N ARG A 264 -14.68 17.08 18.94
CA ARG A 264 -14.87 15.66 18.65
C ARG A 264 -14.61 14.82 19.90
N PRO A 265 -15.30 13.68 20.10
CA PRO A 265 -15.01 12.79 21.22
C PRO A 265 -13.69 12.05 21.04
N VAL A 266 -12.93 11.90 22.13
CA VAL A 266 -11.80 10.99 22.21
C VAL A 266 -12.12 9.86 23.19
N TYR A 267 -11.92 8.61 22.74
CA TYR A 267 -12.43 7.42 23.40
C TYR A 267 -11.35 6.79 24.28
N PHE A 268 -11.60 6.80 25.60
CA PHE A 268 -10.73 6.14 26.57
C PHE A 268 -10.91 4.62 26.51
N CYS A 269 -9.79 3.86 26.51
CA CYS A 269 -9.78 2.42 26.58
C CYS A 269 -10.10 1.95 27.99
N SER A 270 -11.39 1.82 28.31
CA SER A 270 -11.83 1.35 29.63
C SER A 270 -11.54 -0.13 29.87
N GLY A 271 -11.36 -0.91 28.79
CA GLY A 271 -11.25 -2.36 28.82
C GLY A 271 -12.57 -3.07 29.12
N GLU A 272 -13.69 -2.36 29.03
CA GLU A 272 -15.05 -2.86 29.18
C GLU A 272 -15.85 -2.49 27.92
N PRO A 273 -16.92 -3.25 27.58
CA PRO A 273 -17.79 -2.91 26.46
C PRO A 273 -18.33 -1.49 26.53
N GLN A 274 -18.29 -0.79 25.39
CA GLN A 274 -18.75 0.59 25.27
C GLN A 274 -20.01 0.65 24.42
N VAL A 275 -21.04 1.34 24.94
CA VAL A 275 -22.33 1.54 24.28
C VAL A 275 -22.43 2.96 23.76
N ARG A 276 -22.72 3.10 22.44
CA ARG A 276 -23.07 4.39 21.84
C ARG A 276 -24.32 4.20 20.98
N GLY A 277 -25.30 5.06 21.16
CA GLY A 277 -26.59 4.89 20.50
C GLY A 277 -27.20 3.51 20.82
N LYS A 278 -27.48 2.73 19.78
CA LYS A 278 -28.02 1.35 19.89
C LYS A 278 -26.94 0.25 19.74
N PHE A 279 -25.68 0.64 19.53
CA PHE A 279 -24.59 -0.31 19.29
C PHE A 279 -23.74 -0.48 20.55
N MET A 280 -23.24 -1.68 20.74
CA MET A 280 -22.29 -2.03 21.81
C MET A 280 -21.14 -2.82 21.19
N ASN A 281 -19.90 -2.43 21.50
CA ASN A 281 -18.74 -3.20 21.10
C ASN A 281 -18.52 -4.39 22.06
N ALA A 282 -17.59 -5.28 21.69
CA ALA A 282 -17.24 -6.48 22.45
C ALA A 282 -15.85 -6.36 23.11
N THR A 283 -15.49 -5.17 23.57
CA THR A 283 -14.24 -4.93 24.29
C THR A 283 -14.11 -5.84 25.51
N THR A 284 -12.95 -6.45 25.68
CA THR A 284 -12.65 -7.38 26.79
C THR A 284 -11.41 -7.00 27.58
N GLY A 285 -10.66 -6.02 27.12
CA GLY A 285 -9.41 -5.57 27.73
C GLY A 285 -8.82 -4.38 26.99
N VAL A 286 -7.53 -4.14 27.18
CA VAL A 286 -6.81 -3.02 26.54
C VAL A 286 -5.54 -3.47 25.80
N ALA A 287 -5.25 -4.77 25.79
CA ALA A 287 -3.96 -5.28 25.34
C ALA A 287 -3.71 -5.06 23.84
N SER A 288 -4.75 -5.12 22.97
CA SER A 288 -4.58 -4.82 21.54
C SER A 288 -4.11 -3.39 21.30
N THR A 289 -4.64 -2.42 22.04
CA THR A 289 -4.20 -1.02 21.96
C THR A 289 -2.85 -0.81 22.66
N ALA A 290 -2.66 -1.38 23.85
CA ALA A 290 -1.45 -1.25 24.65
C ALA A 290 -0.19 -1.77 23.94
N GLY A 291 -0.28 -2.91 23.26
CA GLY A 291 0.80 -3.48 22.44
C GLY A 291 1.19 -2.58 21.27
N LYS A 292 0.21 -1.95 20.60
CA LYS A 292 0.43 -0.99 19.53
C LYS A 292 1.19 0.26 20.01
N PHE A 293 0.81 0.83 21.15
CA PHE A 293 1.58 1.92 21.77
C PHE A 293 3.00 1.49 22.11
N ALA A 294 3.15 0.35 22.77
CA ALA A 294 4.45 -0.14 23.22
C ALA A 294 5.42 -0.37 22.05
N SER A 295 4.98 -1.03 20.99
CA SER A 295 5.80 -1.32 19.80
C SER A 295 6.21 -0.04 19.07
N CYS A 296 5.26 0.88 18.83
CA CYS A 296 5.54 2.15 18.16
C CYS A 296 6.48 3.04 18.97
N PHE A 297 6.30 3.13 20.28
CA PHE A 297 7.16 3.95 21.14
C PHE A 297 8.56 3.36 21.27
N ALA A 298 8.69 2.05 21.44
CA ALA A 298 9.99 1.41 21.57
C ALA A 298 10.81 1.48 20.29
N LEU A 299 10.21 1.17 19.12
CA LEU A 299 10.89 1.29 17.83
C LEU A 299 11.13 2.76 17.47
N GLY A 300 10.12 3.64 17.68
CA GLY A 300 10.23 5.07 17.43
C GLY A 300 11.36 5.74 18.21
N ALA A 301 11.53 5.38 19.48
CA ALA A 301 12.64 5.88 20.31
C ALA A 301 14.01 5.50 19.73
N ARG A 302 14.16 4.28 19.18
CA ARG A 302 15.43 3.85 18.58
C ARG A 302 15.71 4.52 17.24
N VAL A 303 14.69 4.68 16.41
CA VAL A 303 14.82 5.24 15.06
C VAL A 303 15.00 6.76 15.10
N LEU A 304 14.25 7.46 15.97
CA LEU A 304 14.22 8.92 15.99
C LEU A 304 15.34 9.56 16.83
N LYS A 305 16.13 8.79 17.57
CA LYS A 305 17.14 9.31 18.50
C LYS A 305 18.14 10.28 17.87
N ASP A 306 18.50 10.05 16.61
CA ASP A 306 19.50 10.85 15.90
C ASP A 306 18.88 12.09 15.21
N PHE A 307 17.57 12.17 15.09
CA PHE A 307 16.81 13.26 14.46
C PHE A 307 16.07 14.12 15.48
N TYR A 308 15.40 13.48 16.44
CA TYR A 308 14.55 14.11 17.45
C TYR A 308 14.85 13.54 18.84
N PRO A 309 16.07 13.75 19.41
CA PRO A 309 16.55 13.06 20.61
C PRO A 309 15.67 13.24 21.86
N GLU A 310 15.17 14.45 22.10
CA GLU A 310 14.31 14.74 23.27
C GLU A 310 12.96 14.01 23.15
N PHE A 311 12.38 14.02 21.95
CA PHE A 311 11.12 13.34 21.69
C PHE A 311 11.30 11.81 21.74
N ALA A 312 12.37 11.29 21.18
CA ALA A 312 12.72 9.86 21.25
C ALA A 312 12.87 9.39 22.72
N ALA A 313 13.53 10.18 23.58
CA ALA A 313 13.63 9.89 25.01
C ALA A 313 12.26 9.90 25.70
N LEU A 314 11.39 10.86 25.37
CA LEU A 314 10.04 10.97 25.92
C LEU A 314 9.22 9.72 25.61
N ILE A 315 9.08 9.34 24.33
CA ILE A 315 8.25 8.18 23.94
C ILE A 315 8.86 6.86 24.43
N GLY A 316 10.20 6.74 24.41
CA GLY A 316 10.91 5.59 24.95
C GLY A 316 10.60 5.32 26.42
N SER A 317 10.46 6.39 27.22
CA SER A 317 10.08 6.27 28.65
C SER A 317 8.65 5.76 28.87
N LYS A 318 7.77 5.87 27.87
CA LYS A 318 6.37 5.43 27.93
C LYS A 318 6.14 3.98 27.43
N ALA A 319 7.08 3.43 26.68
CA ALA A 319 6.87 2.16 25.97
C ALA A 319 6.54 1.00 26.93
N ASP A 320 7.34 0.81 28.00
CA ASP A 320 7.07 -0.25 28.98
C ASP A 320 5.79 0.03 29.77
N ALA A 321 5.53 1.27 30.16
CA ALA A 321 4.30 1.61 30.89
C ALA A 321 3.04 1.24 30.07
N ALA A 322 3.03 1.56 28.76
CA ALA A 322 1.95 1.15 27.87
C ALA A 322 1.81 -0.37 27.78
N TYR A 323 2.91 -1.09 27.60
CA TYR A 323 2.93 -2.55 27.58
C TYR A 323 2.34 -3.16 28.86
N GLN A 324 2.71 -2.65 30.02
CA GLN A 324 2.23 -3.14 31.31
C GLN A 324 0.72 -2.97 31.50
N GLU A 325 0.09 -1.97 30.88
CA GLU A 325 -1.37 -1.85 30.89
C GLU A 325 -2.03 -3.03 30.15
N GLY A 326 -1.46 -3.46 29.02
CA GLY A 326 -1.92 -4.67 28.31
C GLY A 326 -1.76 -5.96 29.12
N VAL A 327 -0.63 -6.08 29.86
CA VAL A 327 -0.39 -7.21 30.77
C VAL A 327 -1.40 -7.24 31.91
N LYS A 328 -1.73 -6.08 32.51
CA LYS A 328 -2.68 -5.96 33.61
C LYS A 328 -4.12 -6.25 33.17
N LYS A 329 -4.49 -5.84 31.95
CA LYS A 329 -5.86 -5.95 31.43
C LYS A 329 -5.85 -6.58 30.03
N PRO A 330 -5.57 -7.90 29.92
CA PRO A 330 -5.49 -8.60 28.65
C PRO A 330 -6.85 -8.67 27.97
N GLY A 331 -6.86 -8.56 26.63
CA GLY A 331 -8.05 -8.57 25.81
C GLY A 331 -8.03 -7.45 24.76
N VAL A 332 -9.10 -7.37 23.98
CA VAL A 332 -9.24 -6.41 22.88
C VAL A 332 -9.93 -5.12 23.33
N ALA A 333 -9.50 -3.98 22.77
CA ALA A 333 -10.16 -2.70 22.88
C ALA A 333 -10.73 -2.30 21.51
N GLN A 334 -12.00 -2.61 21.28
CA GLN A 334 -12.69 -2.27 20.04
C GLN A 334 -13.09 -0.78 20.02
N THR A 335 -13.27 -0.23 18.80
CA THR A 335 -13.80 1.12 18.63
C THR A 335 -15.30 1.16 18.87
N ALA A 336 -15.91 2.36 18.89
CA ALA A 336 -17.32 2.54 19.20
C ALA A 336 -18.05 3.24 18.05
N SER A 337 -19.26 2.79 17.72
CA SER A 337 -20.15 3.37 16.70
C SER A 337 -21.41 3.97 17.31
N VAL A 338 -22.04 4.92 16.61
CA VAL A 338 -23.21 5.67 17.09
C VAL A 338 -24.40 5.55 16.13
N VAL A 339 -24.18 5.69 14.83
CA VAL A 339 -25.22 5.77 13.79
C VAL A 339 -25.35 4.45 13.03
N SER A 340 -24.24 3.85 12.65
CA SER A 340 -24.16 2.59 11.94
C SER A 340 -23.22 1.63 12.68
N PRO A 341 -23.28 0.31 12.43
CA PRO A 341 -22.38 -0.66 13.08
C PRO A 341 -20.96 -0.65 12.49
N TYR A 342 -20.39 0.52 12.23
CA TYR A 342 -19.04 0.68 11.72
C TYR A 342 -18.05 0.79 12.88
N ILE A 343 -17.34 -0.29 13.16
CA ILE A 343 -16.34 -0.39 14.23
C ILE A 343 -15.15 -1.24 13.78
N TYR A 344 -13.97 -0.96 14.33
CA TYR A 344 -12.84 -1.89 14.27
C TYR A 344 -13.08 -2.97 15.34
N GLU A 345 -13.57 -4.11 14.89
CA GLU A 345 -13.96 -5.27 15.72
C GLU A 345 -12.75 -6.17 15.98
N GLU A 346 -11.61 -5.64 16.42
CA GLU A 346 -10.47 -6.46 16.76
C GLU A 346 -10.90 -7.61 17.70
N ASP A 347 -10.54 -8.83 17.36
CA ASP A 347 -10.77 -10.03 18.18
C ASP A 347 -9.45 -10.75 18.54
N ASN A 348 -8.33 -10.19 18.12
CA ASN A 348 -6.97 -10.59 18.47
C ASN A 348 -6.24 -9.45 19.22
N TRP A 349 -5.30 -9.82 20.07
CA TRP A 349 -4.47 -8.90 20.84
C TRP A 349 -3.09 -9.50 21.18
N VAL A 350 -2.90 -10.80 20.91
CA VAL A 350 -1.66 -11.47 21.27
C VAL A 350 -0.51 -11.11 20.34
N ASP A 351 -0.79 -10.85 19.09
CA ASP A 351 0.16 -10.36 18.09
C ASP A 351 0.68 -8.95 18.43
N ASP A 352 -0.18 -8.06 18.92
CA ASP A 352 0.21 -6.74 19.38
C ASP A 352 1.13 -6.80 20.61
N MET A 353 0.80 -7.68 21.56
CA MET A 353 1.61 -7.89 22.75
C MET A 353 2.92 -8.63 22.44
N GLU A 354 2.92 -9.54 21.49
CA GLU A 354 4.13 -10.18 20.96
C GLU A 354 5.07 -9.12 20.36
N LEU A 355 4.55 -8.27 19.48
CA LEU A 355 5.33 -7.22 18.85
C LEU A 355 5.83 -6.20 19.87
N GLY A 356 4.97 -5.75 20.79
CA GLY A 356 5.34 -4.84 21.87
C GLY A 356 6.47 -5.41 22.74
N ALA A 357 6.39 -6.70 23.10
CA ALA A 357 7.43 -7.39 23.87
C ALA A 357 8.73 -7.49 23.08
N MET A 358 8.70 -7.83 21.79
CA MET A 358 9.91 -7.90 20.96
C MET A 358 10.61 -6.56 20.83
N GLU A 359 9.86 -5.47 20.65
CA GLU A 359 10.44 -4.14 20.55
C GLU A 359 11.03 -3.63 21.88
N LEU A 360 10.41 -4.03 23.01
CA LEU A 360 10.99 -3.80 24.34
C LEU A 360 12.25 -4.65 24.58
N TYR A 361 12.27 -5.90 24.12
CA TYR A 361 13.47 -6.73 24.15
C TYR A 361 14.61 -6.10 23.34
N HIS A 362 14.35 -5.60 22.13
CA HIS A 362 15.34 -4.91 21.31
C HIS A 362 15.86 -3.60 21.96
N SER A 363 15.02 -2.93 22.74
CA SER A 363 15.39 -1.69 23.43
C SER A 363 16.17 -1.91 24.72
N THR A 364 15.87 -2.99 25.47
CA THR A 364 16.38 -3.18 26.84
C THR A 364 17.34 -4.37 26.98
N GLY A 365 17.28 -5.36 26.09
CA GLY A 365 17.99 -6.61 26.22
C GLY A 365 17.44 -7.55 27.33
N ASP A 366 16.33 -7.16 27.98
CA ASP A 366 15.76 -7.97 29.07
C ASP A 366 15.01 -9.20 28.52
N VAL A 367 15.55 -10.37 28.83
CA VAL A 367 15.06 -11.67 28.35
C VAL A 367 13.62 -11.98 28.78
N LYS A 368 13.09 -11.28 29.79
CA LYS A 368 11.68 -11.43 30.18
C LYS A 368 10.73 -11.10 29.03
N TYR A 369 11.03 -10.05 28.25
CA TYR A 369 10.22 -9.64 27.11
C TYR A 369 10.31 -10.68 25.97
N LEU A 370 11.49 -11.23 25.71
CA LEU A 370 11.63 -12.33 24.75
C LEU A 370 10.76 -13.53 25.13
N ASN A 371 10.78 -13.93 26.40
CA ASN A 371 9.96 -15.05 26.87
C ASN A 371 8.45 -14.76 26.73
N GLN A 372 8.02 -13.53 27.04
CA GLN A 372 6.64 -13.12 26.86
C GLN A 372 6.22 -13.09 25.38
N ALA A 373 7.09 -12.58 24.49
CA ALA A 373 6.83 -12.60 23.07
C ALA A 373 6.63 -14.02 22.52
N VAL A 374 7.50 -14.96 22.93
CA VAL A 374 7.36 -16.38 22.55
C VAL A 374 6.05 -16.97 23.07
N GLU A 375 5.63 -16.62 24.28
CA GLU A 375 4.37 -17.10 24.87
C GLU A 375 3.17 -16.57 24.07
N TYR A 376 3.14 -15.28 23.74
CA TYR A 376 2.07 -14.68 22.96
C TYR A 376 2.03 -15.24 21.54
N GLY A 377 3.17 -15.31 20.84
CA GLY A 377 3.24 -15.81 19.47
C GLY A 377 2.82 -17.27 19.30
N ARG A 378 2.97 -18.09 20.34
CA ARG A 378 2.47 -19.48 20.35
C ARG A 378 0.95 -19.58 20.44
N ARG A 379 0.27 -18.53 20.89
CA ARG A 379 -1.19 -18.51 21.00
C ARG A 379 -1.87 -18.25 19.65
N GLU A 380 -1.19 -17.56 18.72
CA GLU A 380 -1.64 -17.39 17.36
C GLU A 380 -0.51 -17.64 16.36
N PRO A 381 -0.19 -18.90 16.05
CA PRO A 381 0.94 -19.25 15.20
C PRO A 381 0.74 -18.83 13.74
N VAL A 382 -0.49 -18.58 13.28
CA VAL A 382 -0.82 -18.11 11.92
C VAL A 382 -2.02 -17.18 12.01
N THR A 383 -1.90 -15.99 11.40
CA THR A 383 -2.99 -15.01 11.30
C THR A 383 -4.19 -15.62 10.59
N PRO A 384 -5.41 -15.58 11.16
CA PRO A 384 -6.55 -16.39 10.71
C PRO A 384 -7.02 -16.15 9.26
N TRP A 385 -6.85 -14.96 8.71
CA TRP A 385 -7.26 -14.69 7.33
C TRP A 385 -6.41 -15.41 6.28
N MET A 386 -5.18 -15.84 6.62
CA MET A 386 -4.26 -16.47 5.70
C MET A 386 -4.79 -17.84 5.26
N GLY A 387 -5.18 -17.92 3.99
CA GLY A 387 -5.83 -19.10 3.39
C GLY A 387 -7.33 -19.19 3.62
N ALA A 388 -7.97 -18.20 4.24
CA ALA A 388 -9.43 -18.13 4.35
C ALA A 388 -10.10 -17.69 3.03
N ASP A 389 -11.37 -18.09 2.85
CA ASP A 389 -12.17 -17.68 1.72
C ASP A 389 -12.99 -16.42 1.98
N SER A 390 -13.25 -16.12 3.25
CA SER A 390 -13.98 -14.92 3.68
C SER A 390 -13.50 -14.51 5.05
N ALA A 391 -13.59 -13.22 5.32
CA ALA A 391 -13.17 -12.63 6.58
C ALA A 391 -13.81 -11.23 6.73
N ARG A 392 -13.81 -10.72 7.96
CA ARG A 392 -14.07 -9.30 8.23
C ARG A 392 -12.73 -8.60 8.41
N HIS A 393 -12.41 -7.58 7.61
CA HIS A 393 -11.09 -6.95 7.64
C HIS A 393 -10.78 -6.26 8.98
N TYR A 394 -11.79 -5.74 9.66
CA TYR A 394 -11.64 -5.05 10.95
C TYR A 394 -11.21 -5.94 12.12
N GLN A 395 -11.13 -7.27 11.95
CA GLN A 395 -10.80 -8.19 13.04
C GLN A 395 -9.30 -8.36 13.27
N TRP A 396 -8.47 -8.16 12.25
CA TRP A 396 -7.07 -8.55 12.27
C TRP A 396 -6.14 -7.40 11.90
N TYR A 397 -6.09 -6.38 12.75
CA TYR A 397 -5.08 -5.34 12.66
C TYR A 397 -3.96 -5.59 13.69
N PRO A 398 -2.70 -5.59 13.25
CA PRO A 398 -2.22 -5.53 11.86
C PRO A 398 -2.47 -6.84 11.09
N PHE A 399 -2.53 -6.76 9.77
CA PHE A 399 -2.78 -7.94 8.91
C PHE A 399 -1.60 -8.90 8.82
N MET A 400 -0.45 -8.55 9.34
CA MET A 400 0.75 -9.37 9.43
C MET A 400 1.30 -9.33 10.85
N ASN A 401 1.60 -10.49 11.42
CA ASN A 401 2.28 -10.57 12.71
C ASN A 401 3.78 -10.31 12.55
N MET A 402 4.21 -9.06 12.78
CA MET A 402 5.62 -8.65 12.74
C MET A 402 6.43 -9.23 13.91
N GLY A 403 5.80 -9.57 15.03
CA GLY A 403 6.45 -10.25 16.15
C GLY A 403 7.06 -11.60 15.73
N HIS A 404 6.35 -12.36 14.91
CA HIS A 404 6.85 -13.61 14.34
C HIS A 404 8.15 -13.43 13.53
N TYR A 405 8.26 -12.35 12.74
CA TYR A 405 9.49 -12.04 12.02
C TYR A 405 10.66 -11.76 12.97
N HIS A 406 10.44 -10.97 14.02
CA HIS A 406 11.48 -10.69 15.01
C HIS A 406 11.92 -11.94 15.76
N LEU A 407 10.98 -12.80 16.16
CA LEU A 407 11.27 -14.08 16.79
C LEU A 407 12.00 -15.05 15.84
N ALA A 408 11.65 -15.05 14.54
CA ALA A 408 12.37 -15.84 13.55
C ALA A 408 13.86 -15.42 13.42
N LYS A 409 14.17 -14.14 13.67
CA LYS A 409 15.54 -13.58 13.59
C LYS A 409 16.27 -13.48 14.93
N VAL A 410 15.67 -13.88 16.05
CA VAL A 410 16.23 -13.62 17.39
C VAL A 410 17.55 -14.33 17.68
N GLY A 411 17.96 -15.28 16.82
CA GLY A 411 19.23 -16.02 16.97
C GLY A 411 19.18 -17.19 17.97
N HIS A 412 18.03 -17.46 18.58
CA HIS A 412 17.81 -18.64 19.42
C HIS A 412 17.31 -19.81 18.55
N PRO A 413 18.10 -20.87 18.30
CA PRO A 413 17.83 -21.84 17.22
C PRO A 413 16.42 -22.44 17.23
N ASN A 414 15.91 -22.84 18.40
CA ASN A 414 14.58 -23.45 18.51
C ASN A 414 13.45 -22.43 18.26
N VAL A 415 13.58 -21.22 18.80
CA VAL A 415 12.61 -20.13 18.62
C VAL A 415 12.62 -19.67 17.16
N SER A 416 13.79 -19.39 16.60
CA SER A 416 13.93 -18.96 15.21
C SER A 416 13.35 -19.98 14.24
N LYS A 417 13.60 -21.28 14.46
CA LYS A 417 13.02 -22.35 13.62
C LYS A 417 11.50 -22.45 13.78
N GLU A 418 10.97 -22.29 14.99
CA GLU A 418 9.53 -22.34 15.26
C GLU A 418 8.80 -21.22 14.54
N PHE A 419 9.26 -19.98 14.70
CA PHE A 419 8.60 -18.82 14.12
C PHE A 419 8.83 -18.65 12.62
N SER A 420 9.96 -19.07 12.06
CA SER A 420 10.13 -19.22 10.61
C SER A 420 9.10 -20.19 10.01
N ARG A 421 8.79 -21.31 10.71
CA ARG A 421 7.76 -22.24 10.29
C ARG A 421 6.35 -21.64 10.38
N ASN A 422 6.08 -20.81 11.40
CA ASN A 422 4.80 -20.11 11.53
C ASN A 422 4.58 -19.14 10.36
N LEU A 423 5.58 -18.31 10.03
CA LEU A 423 5.55 -17.45 8.83
C LEU A 423 5.29 -18.26 7.55
N ARG A 424 6.05 -19.37 7.36
CA ARG A 424 5.88 -20.27 6.23
C ARG A 424 4.46 -20.84 6.15
N SER A 425 3.88 -21.21 7.29
CA SER A 425 2.55 -21.82 7.33
C SER A 425 1.45 -20.87 6.83
N GLY A 426 1.53 -19.57 7.16
CA GLY A 426 0.63 -18.55 6.63
C GLY A 426 0.79 -18.37 5.12
N ILE A 427 2.05 -18.26 4.67
CA ILE A 427 2.37 -18.15 3.23
C ILE A 427 1.85 -19.38 2.47
N GLN A 428 2.09 -20.60 2.99
CA GLN A 428 1.67 -21.85 2.36
C GLN A 428 0.14 -21.91 2.18
N ARG A 429 -0.63 -21.54 3.21
CA ARG A 429 -2.10 -21.52 3.15
C ARG A 429 -2.60 -20.55 2.08
N THR A 430 -1.96 -19.37 1.96
CA THR A 430 -2.29 -18.39 0.91
C THR A 430 -1.86 -18.88 -0.47
N TYR A 431 -0.70 -19.53 -0.58
CA TYR A 431 -0.19 -20.11 -1.83
C TYR A 431 -1.12 -21.20 -2.38
N GLU A 432 -1.68 -22.05 -1.52
CA GLU A 432 -2.65 -23.10 -1.91
C GLU A 432 -3.89 -22.49 -2.58
N LYS A 433 -4.31 -21.29 -2.20
CA LYS A 433 -5.36 -20.53 -2.89
C LYS A 433 -4.84 -19.82 -4.14
N ALA A 434 -3.63 -19.30 -4.09
CA ALA A 434 -3.04 -18.54 -5.17
C ALA A 434 -2.88 -19.36 -6.46
N VAL A 435 -2.55 -20.64 -6.35
CA VAL A 435 -2.36 -21.53 -7.52
C VAL A 435 -3.63 -21.77 -8.34
N GLU A 436 -4.79 -21.45 -7.79
CA GLU A 436 -6.08 -21.50 -8.49
C GLU A 436 -6.30 -20.24 -9.37
N SER A 437 -5.50 -19.18 -9.19
CA SER A 437 -5.61 -17.92 -9.92
C SER A 437 -4.54 -17.80 -11.00
N PRO A 438 -4.88 -17.35 -12.22
CA PRO A 438 -3.89 -17.04 -13.24
C PRO A 438 -2.90 -15.94 -12.81
N PHE A 439 -3.30 -15.10 -11.87
CA PHE A 439 -2.47 -14.04 -11.31
C PHE A 439 -1.64 -14.48 -10.09
N LEU A 440 -1.75 -15.74 -9.67
CA LEU A 440 -1.12 -16.29 -8.46
C LEU A 440 -1.44 -15.42 -7.23
N HIS A 441 -2.69 -14.99 -7.12
CA HIS A 441 -3.21 -14.11 -6.09
C HIS A 441 -4.19 -14.88 -5.20
N GLY A 442 -3.76 -15.22 -3.97
CA GLY A 442 -4.51 -16.06 -3.03
C GLY A 442 -5.13 -15.29 -1.86
N ILE A 443 -5.32 -13.98 -2.03
CA ILE A 443 -5.88 -13.09 -1.01
C ILE A 443 -7.41 -13.17 -1.04
N PRO A 444 -8.12 -13.21 0.10
CA PRO A 444 -9.57 -13.09 0.12
C PRO A 444 -10.00 -11.68 -0.31
N TYR A 445 -11.01 -11.60 -1.18
CA TYR A 445 -11.51 -10.33 -1.70
C TYR A 445 -12.53 -9.71 -0.73
N ILE A 446 -12.04 -9.33 0.44
CA ILE A 446 -12.78 -8.57 1.43
C ILE A 446 -12.40 -7.09 1.37
N TRP A 447 -13.03 -6.24 2.18
CA TRP A 447 -12.61 -4.85 2.33
C TRP A 447 -11.11 -4.75 2.56
N CYS A 448 -10.48 -3.75 1.94
CA CYS A 448 -9.03 -3.54 2.01
C CYS A 448 -8.21 -4.75 1.53
N SER A 449 -8.66 -5.45 0.48
CA SER A 449 -7.93 -6.62 -0.06
C SER A 449 -6.51 -6.28 -0.52
N ASN A 450 -6.24 -5.04 -0.94
CA ASN A 450 -4.89 -4.59 -1.26
C ASN A 450 -4.00 -4.41 -0.02
N ASN A 451 -4.58 -4.06 1.15
CA ASN A 451 -3.83 -4.03 2.41
C ASN A 451 -3.36 -5.45 2.80
N LEU A 452 -4.25 -6.44 2.62
CA LEU A 452 -3.91 -7.86 2.81
C LEU A 452 -2.88 -8.34 1.78
N THR A 453 -2.99 -7.90 0.53
CA THR A 453 -2.00 -8.17 -0.53
C THR A 453 -0.62 -7.63 -0.12
N THR A 454 -0.56 -6.40 0.37
CA THR A 454 0.67 -5.78 0.87
C THR A 454 1.25 -6.52 2.08
N ALA A 455 0.40 -6.96 3.01
CA ALA A 455 0.82 -7.73 4.17
C ALA A 455 1.44 -9.09 3.77
N MET A 456 0.79 -9.84 2.87
CA MET A 456 1.32 -11.12 2.38
C MET A 456 2.61 -10.93 1.58
N LEU A 457 2.66 -9.90 0.73
CA LEU A 457 3.86 -9.53 -0.02
C LEU A 457 5.05 -9.27 0.92
N THR A 458 4.82 -8.51 1.97
CA THR A 458 5.81 -8.23 3.02
C THR A 458 6.23 -9.51 3.75
N GLN A 459 5.29 -10.37 4.13
CA GLN A 459 5.59 -11.63 4.81
C GLN A 459 6.40 -12.58 3.94
N CYS A 460 6.08 -12.71 2.65
CA CYS A 460 6.85 -13.52 1.70
C CYS A 460 8.31 -13.04 1.62
N ARG A 461 8.50 -11.73 1.49
CA ARG A 461 9.84 -11.14 1.42
C ARG A 461 10.63 -11.37 2.71
N LEU A 462 10.06 -11.05 3.86
CA LEU A 462 10.72 -11.21 5.16
C LEU A 462 11.05 -12.69 5.46
N TYR A 463 10.17 -13.61 5.10
CA TYR A 463 10.42 -15.03 5.21
C TYR A 463 11.59 -15.47 4.34
N ARG A 464 11.60 -15.08 3.05
CA ARG A 464 12.67 -15.41 2.11
C ARG A 464 14.01 -14.84 2.55
N GLU A 465 14.06 -13.58 2.97
CA GLU A 465 15.29 -12.94 3.48
C GLU A 465 15.82 -13.58 4.77
N THR A 466 14.93 -14.10 5.63
CA THR A 466 15.29 -14.72 6.89
C THR A 466 15.78 -16.17 6.71
N THR A 467 15.19 -16.90 5.75
CA THR A 467 15.41 -18.35 5.64
C THR A 467 16.21 -18.76 4.39
N GLY A 468 16.27 -17.92 3.36
CA GLY A 468 16.81 -18.26 2.05
C GLY A 468 15.90 -19.18 1.22
N ASP A 469 14.67 -19.45 1.65
CA ASP A 469 13.71 -20.31 0.94
C ASP A 469 12.99 -19.51 -0.14
N GLU A 470 13.28 -19.82 -1.41
CA GLU A 470 12.72 -19.17 -2.61
C GLU A 470 11.40 -19.81 -3.10
N GLN A 471 10.83 -20.79 -2.40
CA GLN A 471 9.66 -21.54 -2.85
C GLN A 471 8.47 -20.63 -3.23
N TYR A 472 8.32 -19.50 -2.57
CA TYR A 472 7.19 -18.57 -2.77
C TYR A 472 7.58 -17.27 -3.51
N ALA A 473 8.80 -17.21 -4.06
CA ALA A 473 9.31 -15.99 -4.70
C ALA A 473 8.46 -15.57 -5.93
N GLU A 474 7.89 -16.52 -6.67
CA GLU A 474 6.99 -16.20 -7.79
C GLU A 474 5.64 -15.64 -7.30
N MET A 475 5.12 -16.10 -6.15
CA MET A 475 3.92 -15.50 -5.54
C MET A 475 4.23 -14.08 -5.02
N GLU A 476 5.36 -13.89 -4.34
CA GLU A 476 5.82 -12.55 -3.94
C GLU A 476 5.85 -11.59 -5.14
N ALA A 477 6.48 -12.00 -6.25
CA ALA A 477 6.55 -11.20 -7.46
C ALA A 477 5.14 -10.94 -8.05
N SER A 478 4.25 -11.93 -8.04
CA SER A 478 2.90 -11.79 -8.58
C SER A 478 2.02 -10.85 -7.74
N LEU A 479 2.14 -10.88 -6.41
CA LEU A 479 1.45 -9.95 -5.53
C LEU A 479 1.95 -8.51 -5.73
N ARG A 480 3.26 -8.31 -5.90
CA ARG A 480 3.82 -7.02 -6.31
C ARG A 480 3.24 -6.56 -7.65
N ASP A 481 3.27 -7.42 -8.64
CA ASP A 481 2.85 -7.08 -10.01
C ASP A 481 1.35 -6.83 -10.09
N TRP A 482 0.54 -7.48 -9.22
CA TRP A 482 -0.89 -7.19 -9.05
C TRP A 482 -1.13 -5.72 -8.70
N LEU A 483 -0.37 -5.16 -7.78
CA LEU A 483 -0.50 -3.77 -7.36
C LEU A 483 -0.14 -2.77 -8.46
N PHE A 484 0.60 -3.18 -9.48
CA PHE A 484 1.05 -2.33 -10.58
C PHE A 484 0.42 -2.69 -11.94
N GLY A 485 -0.71 -3.39 -11.95
CA GLY A 485 -1.49 -3.62 -13.16
C GLY A 485 -1.47 -5.02 -13.75
N CYS A 486 -0.69 -5.96 -13.22
CA CYS A 486 -0.83 -7.37 -13.57
C CYS A 486 -1.99 -8.01 -12.79
N ASN A 487 -3.19 -7.50 -13.06
CA ASN A 487 -4.48 -7.90 -12.47
C ASN A 487 -5.55 -7.95 -13.58
N PRO A 488 -6.78 -8.45 -13.33
CA PRO A 488 -7.78 -8.58 -14.38
C PRO A 488 -8.09 -7.27 -15.12
N TRP A 489 -8.11 -6.15 -14.41
CA TRP A 489 -8.47 -4.83 -14.94
C TRP A 489 -7.33 -4.15 -15.69
N GLY A 490 -6.08 -4.53 -15.43
CA GLY A 490 -4.89 -3.95 -16.06
C GLY A 490 -4.54 -2.55 -15.57
N THR A 491 -4.98 -2.20 -14.37
CA THR A 491 -4.72 -0.89 -13.74
C THR A 491 -3.84 -1.03 -12.51
N SER A 492 -2.96 -0.06 -12.26
CA SER A 492 -2.29 0.06 -10.97
C SER A 492 -3.33 0.27 -9.86
N MET A 493 -3.04 -0.19 -8.67
CA MET A 493 -3.84 0.04 -7.47
C MET A 493 -3.32 1.23 -6.65
N ILE A 494 -2.34 1.95 -7.18
CA ILE A 494 -1.72 3.12 -6.54
C ILE A 494 -1.92 4.32 -7.45
N VAL A 495 -2.55 5.36 -6.91
CA VAL A 495 -2.90 6.56 -7.67
C VAL A 495 -1.63 7.27 -8.16
N GLU A 496 -1.56 7.51 -9.49
CA GLU A 496 -0.44 8.15 -10.19
C GLU A 496 0.91 7.42 -10.11
N LEU A 497 0.91 6.11 -9.84
CA LEU A 497 2.14 5.31 -9.87
C LEU A 497 1.96 4.01 -10.68
N PRO A 498 2.55 3.94 -11.90
CA PRO A 498 3.36 4.96 -12.57
C PRO A 498 2.50 6.00 -13.32
N LEU A 499 2.97 7.22 -13.44
CA LEU A 499 2.27 8.31 -14.16
C LEU A 499 2.01 8.03 -15.64
N TYR A 500 2.79 7.16 -16.27
CA TYR A 500 2.64 6.77 -17.68
C TYR A 500 1.79 5.50 -17.88
N GLY A 501 1.27 4.92 -16.81
CA GLY A 501 0.41 3.72 -16.82
C GLY A 501 -1.06 4.04 -16.55
N ASP A 502 -1.86 3.00 -16.43
CA ASP A 502 -3.23 3.09 -15.92
C ASP A 502 -3.23 3.05 -14.39
N TYR A 503 -3.98 3.95 -13.76
CA TYR A 503 -4.16 4.07 -12.32
C TYR A 503 -5.54 4.67 -12.00
N PRO A 504 -6.04 4.56 -10.75
CA PRO A 504 -7.33 5.13 -10.39
C PRO A 504 -7.34 6.66 -10.53
N ILE A 505 -8.31 7.17 -11.29
CA ILE A 505 -8.49 8.62 -11.52
C ILE A 505 -9.74 9.16 -10.81
N GLN A 506 -10.63 8.29 -10.35
CA GLN A 506 -11.88 8.61 -9.68
C GLN A 506 -11.95 7.99 -8.28
N SER A 507 -10.84 8.01 -7.55
CA SER A 507 -10.77 7.45 -6.20
C SER A 507 -11.83 8.08 -5.28
N HIS A 508 -12.40 7.28 -4.41
CA HIS A 508 -13.36 7.73 -3.40
C HIS A 508 -12.63 8.59 -2.37
N SER A 509 -12.76 9.93 -2.47
CA SER A 509 -12.04 10.87 -1.60
C SER A 509 -12.65 12.26 -1.61
N SER A 510 -12.67 12.89 -0.45
CA SER A 510 -13.05 14.31 -0.31
C SER A 510 -12.13 15.25 -1.08
N TYR A 511 -10.86 14.93 -1.23
CA TYR A 511 -9.92 15.75 -2.01
C TYR A 511 -10.30 15.81 -3.48
N VAL A 512 -10.66 14.67 -4.07
CA VAL A 512 -11.12 14.60 -5.46
C VAL A 512 -12.41 15.38 -5.63
N MET A 513 -13.35 15.24 -4.70
CA MET A 513 -14.61 15.99 -4.71
C MET A 513 -14.40 17.48 -4.54
N GLY A 514 -13.50 17.90 -3.66
CA GLY A 514 -13.09 19.30 -3.49
C GLY A 514 -12.28 19.86 -4.66
N ARG A 515 -11.84 19.01 -5.60
CA ARG A 515 -10.97 19.36 -6.73
C ARG A 515 -9.69 20.09 -6.32
N VAL A 516 -9.16 19.77 -5.17
CA VAL A 516 -7.93 20.37 -4.62
C VAL A 516 -6.71 19.63 -5.16
N THR A 517 -6.75 18.30 -5.12
CA THR A 517 -5.72 17.40 -5.64
C THR A 517 -6.32 16.02 -5.90
N ASN A 518 -5.62 15.19 -6.65
CA ASN A 518 -5.90 13.77 -6.68
C ASN A 518 -5.31 13.10 -5.42
N THR A 519 -5.72 11.88 -5.10
CA THR A 519 -5.18 11.09 -3.98
C THR A 519 -3.81 10.48 -4.31
N THR A 520 -2.91 11.31 -4.85
CA THR A 520 -1.57 10.93 -5.32
C THR A 520 -0.81 10.10 -4.31
N GLY A 521 -0.36 8.93 -4.71
CA GLY A 521 0.39 8.00 -3.87
C GLY A 521 -0.47 7.08 -3.00
N GLY A 522 -1.80 7.29 -2.94
CA GLY A 522 -2.71 6.45 -2.18
C GLY A 522 -2.92 5.08 -2.83
N ILE A 523 -2.89 4.01 -2.03
CA ILE A 523 -3.34 2.68 -2.45
C ILE A 523 -4.84 2.58 -2.25
N VAL A 524 -5.58 2.16 -3.27
CA VAL A 524 -7.02 1.92 -3.15
C VAL A 524 -7.29 0.58 -2.48
N ASP A 525 -8.45 0.44 -1.84
CA ASP A 525 -8.88 -0.77 -1.10
C ASP A 525 -8.70 -2.07 -1.89
N GLY A 526 -8.90 -2.01 -3.21
CA GLY A 526 -8.82 -3.17 -4.07
C GLY A 526 -10.14 -3.92 -4.21
N PRO A 527 -10.15 -5.01 -4.99
CA PRO A 527 -11.38 -5.72 -5.31
C PRO A 527 -12.04 -6.36 -4.09
N VAL A 528 -13.36 -6.37 -4.09
CA VAL A 528 -14.17 -7.13 -3.13
C VAL A 528 -14.95 -8.25 -3.80
N TYR A 529 -15.41 -9.23 -3.03
CA TYR A 529 -16.35 -10.22 -3.52
C TYR A 529 -17.62 -9.55 -4.05
N SER A 530 -18.14 -10.07 -5.17
CA SER A 530 -19.32 -9.51 -5.84
C SER A 530 -20.54 -9.43 -4.94
N ASN A 531 -20.70 -10.36 -3.98
CA ASN A 531 -21.77 -10.31 -3.00
C ASN A 531 -21.61 -9.18 -1.97
N ILE A 532 -20.38 -8.81 -1.59
CA ILE A 532 -20.14 -7.63 -0.73
C ILE A 532 -20.62 -6.40 -1.47
N PHE A 533 -20.11 -6.17 -2.68
CA PHE A 533 -20.48 -5.04 -3.52
C PHE A 533 -21.99 -4.96 -3.76
N ASN A 534 -22.61 -6.06 -4.17
CA ASN A 534 -24.05 -6.10 -4.45
C ASN A 534 -24.93 -5.80 -3.22
N ASN A 535 -24.47 -6.14 -2.01
CA ASN A 535 -25.17 -5.80 -0.78
C ASN A 535 -25.06 -4.31 -0.41
N LEU A 536 -24.09 -3.58 -0.97
CA LEU A 536 -23.86 -2.15 -0.73
C LEU A 536 -24.60 -1.25 -1.72
N ILE A 537 -25.08 -1.77 -2.85
CA ILE A 537 -25.76 -1.01 -3.93
C ILE A 537 -27.02 -0.27 -3.44
N GLY A 538 -27.53 -0.52 -2.27
CA GLY A 538 -28.64 0.24 -1.67
C GLY A 538 -28.19 1.33 -0.69
N VAL A 539 -26.92 1.44 -0.37
CA VAL A 539 -26.39 2.47 0.52
C VAL A 539 -26.15 3.74 -0.30
N SER A 540 -27.17 4.60 -0.35
CA SER A 540 -27.08 5.90 -1.00
C SER A 540 -26.06 6.78 -0.27
N LEU A 541 -24.87 6.91 -0.81
CA LEU A 541 -23.95 7.99 -0.47
C LEU A 541 -24.56 9.29 -1.03
N LYS A 542 -25.15 10.09 -0.14
CA LYS A 542 -25.85 11.33 -0.51
C LYS A 542 -24.99 12.21 -1.43
N GLY A 543 -25.48 12.40 -2.66
CA GLY A 543 -24.92 13.36 -3.61
C GLY A 543 -23.78 12.86 -4.49
N LEU A 544 -23.36 11.61 -4.39
CA LEU A 544 -22.36 11.05 -5.29
C LEU A 544 -23.01 10.35 -6.48
N PRO A 545 -22.62 10.66 -7.71
CA PRO A 545 -23.07 9.91 -8.87
C PRO A 545 -22.49 8.49 -8.76
N TRP A 546 -23.35 7.50 -8.69
CA TRP A 546 -22.98 6.13 -8.92
C TRP A 546 -22.85 5.91 -10.44
N GLN A 547 -21.63 5.82 -10.93
CA GLN A 547 -21.36 5.32 -12.27
C GLN A 547 -20.16 4.39 -12.15
N PRO A 548 -20.37 3.07 -12.11
CA PRO A 548 -19.27 2.15 -12.31
C PRO A 548 -18.66 2.46 -13.68
N GLY A 549 -17.35 2.60 -13.75
CA GLY A 549 -16.66 2.79 -15.01
C GLY A 549 -17.03 1.62 -15.95
N GLU A 550 -17.63 1.90 -17.08
CA GLU A 550 -17.97 0.89 -18.10
C GLU A 550 -16.70 0.18 -18.61
N ASP A 551 -15.54 0.86 -18.49
CA ASP A 551 -14.25 0.40 -18.97
C ASP A 551 -13.80 -0.96 -18.40
N TYR A 552 -14.20 -1.29 -17.17
CA TYR A 552 -13.84 -2.55 -16.53
C TYR A 552 -14.91 -3.65 -16.60
N ALA A 553 -16.13 -3.37 -17.07
CA ALA A 553 -17.24 -4.33 -17.08
C ALA A 553 -16.88 -5.66 -17.77
N ARG A 554 -16.08 -5.59 -18.85
CA ARG A 554 -15.61 -6.74 -19.62
C ARG A 554 -14.63 -7.64 -18.84
N PHE A 555 -13.93 -7.07 -17.90
CA PHE A 555 -12.85 -7.71 -17.14
C PHE A 555 -13.27 -8.14 -15.73
N GLN A 556 -14.52 -7.92 -15.35
CA GLN A 556 -15.01 -8.34 -14.04
C GLN A 556 -15.10 -9.86 -13.95
N PRO A 557 -14.36 -10.53 -13.05
CA PRO A 557 -14.61 -11.93 -12.73
C PRO A 557 -15.96 -12.08 -12.02
N GLU A 558 -16.57 -13.25 -12.13
CA GLU A 558 -17.87 -13.49 -11.47
C GLU A 558 -17.82 -13.34 -9.94
N ARG A 559 -16.68 -13.71 -9.36
CA ARG A 559 -16.50 -13.80 -7.91
C ARG A 559 -16.14 -12.46 -7.25
N MET A 560 -15.51 -11.54 -7.98
CA MET A 560 -14.98 -10.28 -7.45
C MET A 560 -15.19 -9.13 -8.41
N VAL A 561 -15.22 -7.90 -7.88
CA VAL A 561 -15.37 -6.67 -8.68
C VAL A 561 -14.38 -5.62 -8.21
N TYR A 562 -14.00 -4.74 -9.14
CA TYR A 562 -13.26 -3.50 -8.89
C TYR A 562 -13.80 -2.41 -9.83
N HIS A 563 -13.97 -1.20 -9.34
CA HIS A 563 -14.39 -0.05 -10.15
C HIS A 563 -13.53 1.18 -9.82
N ASP A 564 -13.05 1.87 -10.85
CA ASP A 564 -12.52 3.22 -10.70
C ASP A 564 -13.70 4.20 -10.78
N ALA A 565 -14.44 4.33 -9.69
CA ALA A 565 -15.62 5.19 -9.60
C ALA A 565 -15.66 5.87 -8.23
N ILE A 566 -15.90 7.18 -8.24
CA ILE A 566 -15.93 7.98 -7.00
C ILE A 566 -17.01 7.55 -6.01
N GLY A 567 -18.08 6.91 -6.49
CA GLY A 567 -19.15 6.36 -5.65
C GLY A 567 -18.83 4.99 -5.04
N ASP A 568 -17.77 4.32 -5.47
CA ASP A 568 -17.40 3.00 -4.96
C ASP A 568 -16.38 3.09 -3.83
N TYR A 569 -16.88 3.25 -2.62
CA TYR A 569 -16.07 3.23 -1.40
C TYR A 569 -15.63 1.82 -0.98
N SER A 570 -16.13 0.78 -1.62
CA SER A 570 -15.77 -0.60 -1.27
C SER A 570 -14.51 -1.11 -1.97
N THR A 571 -14.17 -0.54 -3.13
CA THR A 571 -13.02 -0.98 -3.93
C THR A 571 -12.03 0.13 -4.27
N ASN A 572 -12.48 1.38 -4.26
CA ASN A 572 -11.72 2.52 -4.80
C ASN A 572 -11.40 3.62 -3.77
N GLU A 573 -11.62 3.35 -2.49
CA GLU A 573 -11.21 4.24 -1.41
C GLU A 573 -9.72 4.07 -1.12
N CYS A 574 -8.98 5.17 -1.00
CA CYS A 574 -7.59 5.12 -0.55
C CYS A 574 -7.53 5.06 0.97
N THR A 575 -6.71 4.17 1.53
CA THR A 575 -6.49 4.05 2.97
C THR A 575 -5.10 4.52 3.39
N MET A 576 -5.04 5.19 4.53
CA MET A 576 -3.81 5.72 5.09
C MET A 576 -2.85 4.61 5.50
N ASP A 577 -3.34 3.63 6.24
CA ASP A 577 -2.53 2.53 6.75
C ASP A 577 -2.08 1.56 5.65
N GLY A 578 -2.94 1.24 4.68
CA GLY A 578 -2.57 0.42 3.52
C GLY A 578 -1.46 1.06 2.70
N THR A 579 -1.51 2.38 2.52
CA THR A 579 -0.48 3.15 1.84
C THR A 579 0.85 3.09 2.61
N ALA A 580 0.82 3.34 3.93
CA ALA A 580 2.01 3.28 4.76
C ALA A 580 2.65 1.88 4.80
N CYS A 581 1.85 0.80 4.81
CA CYS A 581 2.33 -0.58 4.84
C CYS A 581 3.18 -0.94 3.61
N LEU A 582 2.95 -0.31 2.46
CA LEU A 582 3.70 -0.60 1.24
C LEU A 582 5.10 0.04 1.21
N THR A 583 5.40 1.00 2.10
CA THR A 583 6.69 1.71 2.15
C THR A 583 7.89 0.77 2.35
N TYR A 584 7.74 -0.26 3.20
CA TYR A 584 8.82 -1.24 3.40
C TYR A 584 9.13 -2.01 2.12
N TYR A 585 8.11 -2.55 1.45
CA TYR A 585 8.37 -3.38 0.28
C TYR A 585 8.98 -2.56 -0.87
N LEU A 586 8.46 -1.37 -1.15
CA LEU A 586 9.00 -0.51 -2.22
C LEU A 586 10.41 -0.01 -1.92
N SER A 587 10.72 0.37 -0.68
CA SER A 587 12.08 0.74 -0.28
C SER A 587 13.05 -0.43 -0.40
N SER A 588 12.59 -1.65 -0.13
CA SER A 588 13.38 -2.87 -0.30
C SER A 588 13.64 -3.17 -1.78
N MET A 589 12.66 -2.97 -2.66
CA MET A 589 12.85 -3.10 -4.11
C MET A 589 13.82 -2.06 -4.65
N GLN A 590 13.79 -0.84 -4.13
CA GLN A 590 14.80 0.19 -4.46
C GLN A 590 16.20 -0.24 -4.00
N ALA A 591 16.33 -0.76 -2.78
CA ALA A 591 17.61 -1.27 -2.27
C ALA A 591 18.16 -2.44 -3.12
N ASP A 592 17.29 -3.34 -3.58
CA ASP A 592 17.68 -4.41 -4.51
C ASP A 592 18.14 -3.85 -5.86
N GLY A 593 17.46 -2.84 -6.38
CA GLY A 593 17.87 -2.13 -7.59
C GLY A 593 19.23 -1.45 -7.44
N MET A 594 19.48 -0.79 -6.31
CA MET A 594 20.80 -0.19 -6.00
C MET A 594 21.91 -1.24 -5.94
N LYS A 595 21.64 -2.43 -5.34
CA LYS A 595 22.60 -3.55 -5.36
C LYS A 595 22.89 -4.01 -6.78
N GLN A 596 21.86 -4.19 -7.62
CA GLN A 596 22.01 -4.61 -9.01
C GLN A 596 22.78 -3.57 -9.84
N ALA A 597 22.48 -2.27 -9.68
CA ALA A 597 23.21 -1.18 -10.30
C ALA A 597 24.69 -1.17 -9.87
N ASN A 598 24.99 -1.38 -8.59
CA ASN A 598 26.34 -1.43 -8.08
C ASN A 598 27.13 -2.65 -8.59
N MET A 599 26.48 -3.79 -8.82
CA MET A 599 27.14 -4.95 -9.45
C MET A 599 27.60 -4.67 -10.89
N GLU A 600 26.88 -3.79 -11.63
CA GLU A 600 27.32 -3.28 -12.93
C GLU A 600 28.36 -2.16 -12.82
N VAL A 601 28.29 -1.35 -11.77
CA VAL A 601 29.11 -0.16 -11.50
C VAL A 601 30.48 -0.51 -10.91
N ASP A 602 30.66 -1.68 -10.28
CA ASP A 602 31.99 -2.14 -9.74
C ASP A 602 33.13 -2.17 -10.74
N LYS A 603 32.85 -1.92 -12.03
CA LYS A 603 33.83 -1.82 -13.10
C LYS A 603 33.97 -0.41 -13.69
N ASN A 604 33.28 0.59 -13.15
CA ASN A 604 33.39 1.98 -13.61
C ASN A 604 34.59 2.69 -12.95
N VAL A 605 35.22 3.58 -13.70
CA VAL A 605 36.29 4.45 -13.20
C VAL A 605 35.65 5.75 -12.73
N TYR A 606 35.88 6.13 -11.47
CA TYR A 606 35.38 7.34 -10.85
C TYR A 606 36.50 8.37 -10.66
N VAL A 607 36.17 9.63 -10.95
CA VAL A 607 37.02 10.78 -10.66
C VAL A 607 36.14 11.89 -10.05
N ASN A 608 36.51 12.38 -8.87
CA ASN A 608 35.76 13.40 -8.13
C ASN A 608 34.26 13.05 -7.96
N ASP A 609 33.96 11.82 -7.56
CA ASP A 609 32.61 11.26 -7.37
C ASP A 609 31.74 11.17 -8.64
N GLY A 610 32.30 11.46 -9.80
CA GLY A 610 31.68 11.29 -11.12
C GLY A 610 32.23 10.08 -11.87
N ILE A 611 31.38 9.43 -12.70
CA ILE A 611 31.83 8.37 -13.60
C ILE A 611 32.65 9.00 -14.73
N GLU A 612 33.97 8.82 -14.71
CA GLU A 612 34.84 9.21 -15.81
C GLU A 612 34.79 8.20 -16.97
N ARG A 613 34.66 6.92 -16.63
CA ARG A 613 34.63 5.85 -17.61
C ARG A 613 33.75 4.69 -17.09
N THR A 614 32.87 4.21 -17.95
CA THR A 614 32.16 2.93 -17.72
C THR A 614 33.14 1.77 -17.94
N ASN A 615 32.77 0.56 -17.54
CA ASN A 615 33.59 -0.64 -17.56
C ASN A 615 34.67 -0.63 -18.67
N PRO A 616 35.96 -0.49 -18.32
CA PRO A 616 37.05 -0.36 -19.31
C PRO A 616 37.28 -1.63 -20.15
N GLU A 617 36.72 -2.78 -19.73
CA GLU A 617 36.76 -4.03 -20.49
C GLU A 617 35.76 -4.05 -21.66
N LYS A 618 34.79 -3.13 -21.67
CA LYS A 618 33.80 -3.00 -22.74
C LYS A 618 34.09 -1.77 -23.59
N LYS A 619 34.11 -1.94 -24.90
CA LYS A 619 34.20 -0.81 -25.85
C LYS A 619 32.84 -0.14 -25.97
N GLN A 620 32.45 0.66 -24.97
CA GLN A 620 31.18 1.35 -24.90
C GLN A 620 31.38 2.86 -24.89
N LEU A 621 30.52 3.57 -25.58
CA LEU A 621 30.37 5.03 -25.54
C LEU A 621 28.91 5.35 -25.26
N THR A 622 28.64 6.19 -24.26
CA THR A 622 27.29 6.70 -23.98
C THR A 622 27.15 8.09 -24.56
N LEU A 623 26.20 8.27 -25.47
CA LEU A 623 25.81 9.59 -25.98
C LEU A 623 24.71 10.15 -25.08
N VAL A 624 24.97 11.33 -24.53
CA VAL A 624 24.04 12.03 -23.64
C VAL A 624 23.60 13.34 -24.31
N PHE A 625 22.29 13.55 -24.37
CA PHE A 625 21.68 14.75 -24.91
C PHE A 625 20.88 15.43 -23.80
N THR A 626 21.11 16.73 -23.62
CA THR A 626 20.38 17.52 -22.60
C THR A 626 19.60 18.62 -23.29
N ALA A 627 18.35 18.84 -22.86
CA ALA A 627 17.54 19.96 -23.32
C ALA A 627 16.84 20.63 -22.14
N HIS A 628 16.71 21.96 -22.22
CA HIS A 628 16.12 22.78 -21.15
C HIS A 628 14.75 23.32 -21.53
N ASP A 629 14.64 23.91 -22.72
CA ASP A 629 13.42 24.61 -23.17
C ASP A 629 13.17 24.49 -24.69
N LYS A 630 14.06 23.81 -25.43
CA LYS A 630 13.95 23.63 -26.89
C LYS A 630 14.37 22.24 -27.32
N ALA A 631 13.65 21.68 -28.26
CA ALA A 631 13.88 20.37 -28.86
C ALA A 631 14.19 20.43 -30.38
N ASP A 632 14.61 21.56 -30.91
CA ASP A 632 14.72 21.83 -32.37
C ASP A 632 15.58 20.79 -33.10
N GLY A 633 16.54 20.18 -32.43
CA GLY A 633 17.40 19.14 -32.99
C GLY A 633 16.99 17.69 -32.66
N ALA A 634 15.99 17.47 -31.82
CA ALA A 634 15.68 16.16 -31.26
C ALA A 634 15.34 15.13 -32.35
N GLU A 635 14.52 15.48 -33.32
CA GLU A 635 14.14 14.60 -34.41
C GLU A 635 15.34 14.19 -35.29
N THR A 636 16.24 15.12 -35.57
CA THR A 636 17.47 14.87 -36.35
C THR A 636 18.41 13.93 -35.56
N ILE A 637 18.56 14.15 -34.25
CA ILE A 637 19.36 13.31 -33.36
C ILE A 637 18.77 11.89 -33.32
N ILE A 638 17.47 11.77 -33.08
CA ILE A 638 16.78 10.46 -32.98
C ILE A 638 16.93 9.69 -34.30
N ARG A 639 16.63 10.31 -35.44
CA ARG A 639 16.77 9.68 -36.75
C ARG A 639 18.23 9.26 -37.06
N THR A 640 19.20 10.04 -36.59
CA THR A 640 20.61 9.72 -36.78
C THR A 640 21.03 8.52 -35.92
N LEU A 641 20.59 8.48 -34.65
CA LEU A 641 20.82 7.34 -33.75
C LEU A 641 20.19 6.07 -34.31
N GLU A 642 18.93 6.16 -34.76
CA GLU A 642 18.21 5.05 -35.41
C GLU A 642 18.92 4.54 -36.65
N LYS A 643 19.35 5.45 -37.54
CA LYS A 643 20.07 5.10 -38.76
C LYS A 643 21.35 4.29 -38.49
N HIS A 644 22.02 4.55 -37.38
CA HIS A 644 23.25 3.91 -37.01
C HIS A 644 23.07 2.81 -35.95
N GLY A 645 21.85 2.52 -35.50
CA GLY A 645 21.56 1.53 -34.47
C GLY A 645 22.20 1.88 -33.12
N ILE A 646 22.33 3.16 -32.80
CA ILE A 646 22.97 3.68 -31.59
C ILE A 646 21.89 4.13 -30.60
N GLN A 647 22.08 3.77 -29.33
CA GLN A 647 21.26 4.29 -28.23
C GLN A 647 21.86 5.59 -27.67
N GLY A 648 21.00 6.55 -27.31
CA GLY A 648 21.36 7.79 -26.63
C GLY A 648 20.50 8.00 -25.39
N ALA A 649 21.09 8.59 -24.33
CA ALA A 649 20.36 9.02 -23.15
C ALA A 649 19.93 10.48 -23.28
N PHE A 650 18.67 10.77 -23.01
CA PHE A 650 18.10 12.11 -23.08
C PHE A 650 17.69 12.58 -21.68
N PHE A 651 18.17 13.76 -21.29
CA PHE A 651 17.87 14.41 -20.02
C PHE A 651 17.17 15.73 -20.28
N PHE A 652 15.95 15.85 -19.80
CA PHE A 652 15.14 17.05 -19.96
C PHE A 652 14.93 17.72 -18.59
N THR A 653 14.94 19.05 -18.56
CA THR A 653 14.55 19.80 -17.36
C THR A 653 13.03 19.85 -17.24
N VAL A 654 12.52 20.14 -16.04
CA VAL A 654 11.07 20.29 -15.78
C VAL A 654 10.39 21.33 -16.68
N ARG A 655 11.12 22.27 -17.27
CA ARG A 655 10.59 23.26 -18.22
C ARG A 655 10.36 22.71 -19.63
N PHE A 656 10.82 21.49 -19.90
CA PHE A 656 10.65 20.85 -21.20
C PHE A 656 9.30 20.15 -21.35
N TYR A 657 8.63 19.84 -20.23
CA TYR A 657 7.32 19.16 -20.18
C TYR A 657 6.18 20.15 -20.08
#